data_00bc8d9e0590c87e46d37e7487226d54
#
_entry.id   00bc8d9e0590c87e46d37e7487226d54
#
_cell.length_a   1.000
_cell.length_b   1.000
_cell.length_c   1.000
_cell.angle_alpha   90.00
_cell.angle_beta   90.00
_cell.angle_gamma   90.00
#
_symmetry.space_group_name_H-M   'P 1'
#
loop_
_entity.id
_entity.type
_entity.pdbx_description
1 polymer ?
#
loop_
_entity_poly.entity_id
_entity_poly.type
_entity_poly.pdbx_seq_one_letter_code
_entity_poly.pdbx_strand_id
1 'polypeptide(L)'
;MAVSTMQAVNIIGFMDEIDDVITVLGESGVFHPDDVSVFYNNTQGFSHLQTKNIYAEHLTNLKASLGLTKRQFPLVDVSNFNPTYQDIQLFCNKICDELNELVEDRDFAAEQLLEAKQNLDETKHFVGLDIEIEKLLELKYVNARFGRLPKDSYVKLENYKDDPYIDFSVCTEDKAYYWGVYLAPADKTEEIDRVFSSLFFERCDIIGVNSTPTLHMKKLTALIPHLENVYKDTEKRIDDYLSINKERIIKYLSKLEELSLYSTIRTKALQYNKSFIIVGWVPTEFAKQLKKRLCKHRSVTVEFSDAKNEIKKSPPVKLKNCFLARPFEFYTSMYGVPKYNEIDPSLFVAITYIIIFGIMFADVGQGICLTVVGILMYKIKKMAIGKILAPCGISSAFFGLVFGCVFGFEHLLDPMYKALFGLEEKPIEVMSSEMATKIILVAIGIGVFLLITAMFLNVYTSIRQKDYGRALFSTSGVAGIIFYSAIVFGIAGQLLFGLPVFNAPYIIFLIVIPFILIFFAEPLGGLVNIEPDWKPESWKDYIVENIFESIEVLLSYVTNTMSFLRVGAFVLVHAGMMMVVFVLAETAGPIAYWPIVVVGNVIVMVLEALLVAIQVLRLEYYELFSRFYSGEGRPYEPVKLKLTQNS
;
A
#
# COMPACT_ATOMS: atom_id res chain seq x y z
N MET A 1 5.37 11.42 24.07
CA MET A 1 6.08 11.44 22.80
C MET A 1 5.89 10.07 22.13
N ALA A 2 5.44 10.05 20.90
CA ALA A 2 5.19 8.80 20.18
C ALA A 2 6.48 8.13 19.64
N VAL A 3 7.61 8.83 19.70
CA VAL A 3 8.94 8.33 19.33
C VAL A 3 9.70 7.89 20.58
N SER A 4 10.20 6.66 20.57
CA SER A 4 11.05 6.12 21.63
C SER A 4 12.39 6.86 21.66
N THR A 5 12.85 7.26 22.85
CA THR A 5 14.18 7.87 22.99
C THR A 5 15.28 6.83 22.73
N MET A 6 16.26 7.20 21.93
CA MET A 6 17.39 6.37 21.55
C MET A 6 18.69 6.86 22.20
N GLN A 7 19.61 5.94 22.42
CA GLN A 7 20.98 6.22 22.80
C GLN A 7 21.93 5.61 21.79
N ALA A 8 22.93 6.36 21.37
CA ALA A 8 24.05 5.81 20.61
C ALA A 8 24.95 5.01 21.57
N VAL A 9 25.42 3.89 21.08
CA VAL A 9 26.27 2.96 21.85
C VAL A 9 27.56 2.75 21.09
N ASN A 10 28.69 3.08 21.72
CA ASN A 10 30.03 2.77 21.23
C ASN A 10 30.59 1.61 22.06
N ILE A 11 30.98 0.54 21.39
CA ILE A 11 31.54 -0.66 22.01
C ILE A 11 32.95 -0.87 21.48
N ILE A 12 33.93 -0.82 22.35
CA ILE A 12 35.34 -0.98 22.01
C ILE A 12 35.87 -2.15 22.85
N GLY A 13 36.53 -3.10 22.20
CA GLY A 13 37.10 -4.27 22.88
C GLY A 13 38.25 -4.91 22.10
N PHE A 14 38.90 -5.95 22.68
CA PHE A 14 39.89 -6.74 21.98
C PHE A 14 39.26 -7.81 21.11
N MET A 15 39.92 -8.15 20.00
CA MET A 15 39.43 -9.12 19.01
C MET A 15 39.06 -10.50 19.57
N ASP A 16 39.68 -10.89 20.67
CA ASP A 16 39.43 -12.19 21.30
C ASP A 16 38.01 -12.31 21.89
N GLU A 17 37.36 -11.21 22.26
CA GLU A 17 36.01 -11.17 22.83
C GLU A 17 34.91 -10.73 21.84
N ILE A 18 35.25 -10.57 20.58
CA ILE A 18 34.29 -10.01 19.59
C ILE A 18 33.08 -10.92 19.38
N ASP A 19 33.26 -12.21 19.31
CA ASP A 19 32.22 -13.18 19.05
C ASP A 19 31.21 -13.25 20.21
N ASP A 20 31.73 -13.19 21.44
CA ASP A 20 30.90 -13.13 22.64
C ASP A 20 30.07 -11.83 22.68
N VAL A 21 30.68 -10.69 22.33
CA VAL A 21 29.98 -9.39 22.25
C VAL A 21 28.90 -9.43 21.20
N ILE A 22 29.19 -9.94 20.00
CA ILE A 22 28.18 -10.03 18.90
C ILE A 22 27.03 -10.95 19.31
N THR A 23 27.32 -12.05 19.98
CA THR A 23 26.31 -12.98 20.51
C THR A 23 25.39 -12.27 21.51
N VAL A 24 25.96 -11.55 22.49
CA VAL A 24 25.20 -10.76 23.47
C VAL A 24 24.34 -9.68 22.77
N LEU A 25 24.85 -9.02 21.74
CA LEU A 25 24.11 -8.03 20.96
C LEU A 25 22.95 -8.66 20.19
N GLY A 26 23.16 -9.79 19.52
CA GLY A 26 22.15 -10.54 18.80
C GLY A 26 21.04 -11.09 19.70
N GLU A 27 21.43 -11.71 20.84
CA GLU A 27 20.46 -12.21 21.84
C GLU A 27 19.65 -11.09 22.50
N SER A 28 20.21 -9.89 22.63
CA SER A 28 19.49 -8.76 23.22
C SER A 28 18.25 -8.36 22.41
N GLY A 29 18.29 -8.53 21.10
CA GLY A 29 17.20 -8.18 20.15
C GLY A 29 16.81 -6.71 20.14
N VAL A 30 17.67 -5.83 20.69
CA VAL A 30 17.38 -4.39 20.83
C VAL A 30 18.48 -3.51 20.24
N PHE A 31 19.55 -4.09 19.73
CA PHE A 31 20.66 -3.37 19.15
C PHE A 31 20.46 -3.17 17.64
N HIS A 32 20.48 -1.92 17.18
CA HIS A 32 20.50 -1.56 15.77
C HIS A 32 21.91 -1.17 15.38
N PRO A 33 22.66 -1.99 14.62
CA PRO A 33 24.03 -1.70 14.22
C PRO A 33 24.05 -0.60 13.17
N ASP A 34 24.96 0.36 13.34
CA ASP A 34 25.22 1.42 12.38
C ASP A 34 26.66 1.36 11.87
N ASP A 35 26.94 2.08 10.78
CA ASP A 35 28.29 2.13 10.24
C ASP A 35 29.17 3.05 11.10
N VAL A 36 30.33 2.54 11.49
CA VAL A 36 31.29 3.30 12.32
C VAL A 36 31.77 4.54 11.59
N SER A 37 31.86 4.54 10.26
CA SER A 37 32.28 5.70 9.44
C SER A 37 31.36 6.93 9.61
N VAL A 38 30.08 6.71 9.94
CA VAL A 38 29.13 7.80 10.23
C VAL A 38 29.44 8.48 11.57
N PHE A 39 30.06 7.74 12.51
CA PHE A 39 30.35 8.26 13.85
C PHE A 39 31.73 8.93 13.96
N TYR A 40 32.68 8.53 13.14
CA TYR A 40 34.05 9.01 13.19
C TYR A 40 34.50 9.58 11.85
N ASN A 41 34.82 10.88 11.81
CA ASN A 41 35.24 11.58 10.60
C ASN A 41 36.61 11.16 10.08
N ASN A 42 37.47 10.57 10.92
CA ASN A 42 38.81 10.13 10.56
C ASN A 42 38.97 8.64 10.85
N THR A 43 38.86 7.83 9.81
CA THR A 43 39.00 6.36 9.86
C THR A 43 40.34 5.89 9.30
N GLN A 44 41.38 6.76 9.22
CA GLN A 44 42.71 6.36 8.77
C GLN A 44 43.30 5.30 9.68
N GLY A 45 43.68 4.15 9.08
CA GLY A 45 44.21 3.01 9.81
C GLY A 45 43.18 2.00 10.33
N PHE A 46 41.87 2.25 10.09
CA PHE A 46 40.81 1.27 10.36
C PHE A 46 40.53 0.42 9.13
N SER A 47 40.25 -0.85 9.34
CA SER A 47 39.77 -1.76 8.30
C SER A 47 38.43 -2.38 8.71
N HIS A 48 37.56 -2.66 7.73
CA HIS A 48 36.35 -3.42 8.01
C HIS A 48 36.69 -4.83 8.45
N LEU A 49 36.02 -5.29 9.48
CA LEU A 49 36.20 -6.65 10.01
C LEU A 49 35.78 -7.71 8.99
N GLN A 50 34.72 -7.42 8.25
CA GLN A 50 34.20 -8.24 7.18
C GLN A 50 33.60 -7.35 6.10
N THR A 51 33.98 -7.55 4.84
CA THR A 51 33.53 -6.69 3.71
C THR A 51 32.15 -7.10 3.19
N LYS A 52 31.78 -8.39 3.33
CA LYS A 52 30.52 -8.94 2.81
C LYS A 52 29.94 -9.99 3.75
N ASN A 53 28.62 -10.04 3.88
CA ASN A 53 27.94 -11.10 4.62
C ASN A 53 27.93 -12.38 3.77
N ILE A 54 28.80 -13.34 4.11
CA ILE A 54 28.99 -14.60 3.38
C ILE A 54 27.79 -15.55 3.49
N TYR A 55 26.94 -15.38 4.51
CA TYR A 55 25.77 -16.24 4.74
C TYR A 55 24.49 -15.70 4.10
N ALA A 56 24.46 -14.42 3.68
CA ALA A 56 23.25 -13.78 3.19
C ALA A 56 22.74 -14.41 1.90
N GLU A 57 23.64 -14.78 0.99
CA GLU A 57 23.29 -15.42 -0.29
C GLU A 57 22.65 -16.79 -0.08
N HIS A 58 23.29 -17.64 0.73
CA HIS A 58 22.75 -18.97 1.05
C HIS A 58 21.40 -18.89 1.78
N LEU A 59 21.24 -17.91 2.67
CA LEU A 59 19.98 -17.68 3.37
C LEU A 59 18.87 -17.25 2.41
N THR A 60 19.19 -16.35 1.48
CA THR A 60 18.23 -15.85 0.49
C THR A 60 17.81 -16.97 -0.46
N ASN A 61 18.77 -17.75 -0.99
CA ASN A 61 18.50 -18.86 -1.89
C ASN A 61 17.66 -19.95 -1.20
N LEU A 62 18.02 -20.34 0.02
CA LEU A 62 17.26 -21.34 0.77
C LEU A 62 15.83 -20.86 1.07
N LYS A 63 15.66 -19.61 1.47
CA LYS A 63 14.33 -19.02 1.67
C LYS A 63 13.52 -18.94 0.39
N ALA A 64 14.14 -18.59 -0.73
CA ALA A 64 13.48 -18.53 -2.03
C ALA A 64 12.96 -19.92 -2.44
N SER A 65 13.82 -20.96 -2.43
CA SER A 65 13.43 -22.33 -2.77
C SER A 65 12.33 -22.88 -1.85
N LEU A 66 12.43 -22.64 -0.52
CA LEU A 66 11.38 -23.02 0.43
C LEU A 66 10.09 -22.22 0.20
N GLY A 67 10.16 -20.95 -0.18
CA GLY A 67 9.03 -20.09 -0.50
C GLY A 67 8.20 -20.60 -1.68
N LEU A 68 8.82 -21.22 -2.69
CA LEU A 68 8.13 -21.84 -3.83
C LEU A 68 7.19 -22.98 -3.41
N THR A 69 7.44 -23.61 -2.24
CA THR A 69 6.59 -24.66 -1.70
C THR A 69 5.39 -24.15 -0.91
N LYS A 70 5.29 -22.82 -0.66
CA LYS A 70 4.27 -22.16 0.18
C LYS A 70 4.17 -22.72 1.61
N ARG A 71 5.21 -23.41 2.10
CA ARG A 71 5.29 -23.98 3.46
C ARG A 71 6.06 -23.04 4.38
N GLN A 72 5.66 -23.00 5.67
CA GLN A 72 6.34 -22.22 6.70
C GLN A 72 7.15 -23.13 7.61
N PHE A 73 8.40 -22.76 7.86
CA PHE A 73 9.31 -23.47 8.76
C PHE A 73 9.55 -22.60 10.00
N PRO A 74 9.23 -23.12 11.21
CA PRO A 74 9.49 -22.39 12.44
C PRO A 74 10.99 -22.34 12.73
N LEU A 75 11.47 -21.22 13.25
CA LEU A 75 12.84 -21.09 13.73
C LEU A 75 12.94 -21.64 15.16
N VAL A 76 13.96 -22.43 15.43
CA VAL A 76 14.23 -23.06 16.73
C VAL A 76 15.57 -22.60 17.28
N ASP A 77 15.74 -22.72 18.60
CA ASP A 77 17.04 -22.49 19.24
C ASP A 77 18.04 -23.58 18.83
N VAL A 78 19.17 -23.14 18.27
CA VAL A 78 20.25 -24.01 17.74
C VAL A 78 21.60 -23.69 18.35
N SER A 79 21.64 -23.21 19.60
CA SER A 79 22.87 -22.86 20.33
C SER A 79 23.91 -23.99 20.36
N ASN A 80 23.47 -25.25 20.37
CA ASN A 80 24.35 -26.43 20.39
C ASN A 80 24.73 -26.96 19.00
N PHE A 81 24.26 -26.33 17.91
CA PHE A 81 24.53 -26.78 16.55
C PHE A 81 25.51 -25.83 15.86
N ASN A 82 26.75 -26.25 15.65
CA ASN A 82 27.81 -25.44 15.07
C ASN A 82 28.38 -26.08 13.79
N PRO A 83 27.68 -26.03 12.66
CA PRO A 83 28.18 -26.53 11.38
C PRO A 83 29.28 -25.61 10.85
N THR A 84 30.22 -26.19 10.10
CA THR A 84 31.22 -25.40 9.36
C THR A 84 30.57 -24.67 8.19
N TYR A 85 31.24 -23.63 7.66
CA TYR A 85 30.76 -22.94 6.47
C TYR A 85 30.57 -23.88 5.27
N GLN A 86 31.50 -24.85 5.11
CA GLN A 86 31.42 -25.86 4.04
C GLN A 86 30.19 -26.77 4.20
N ASP A 87 29.86 -27.17 5.43
CA ASP A 87 28.67 -27.99 5.70
C ASP A 87 27.38 -27.23 5.36
N ILE A 88 27.33 -25.93 5.69
CA ILE A 88 26.20 -25.07 5.37
C ILE A 88 26.05 -24.94 3.84
N GLN A 89 27.14 -24.65 3.14
CA GLN A 89 27.16 -24.49 1.69
C GLN A 89 26.71 -25.78 0.98
N LEU A 90 27.28 -26.93 1.37
CA LEU A 90 26.89 -28.21 0.79
C LEU A 90 25.43 -28.56 1.05
N PHE A 91 24.97 -28.32 2.27
CA PHE A 91 23.56 -28.56 2.63
C PHE A 91 22.61 -27.65 1.85
N CYS A 92 22.88 -26.33 1.80
CA CYS A 92 22.04 -25.37 1.09
C CYS A 92 21.98 -25.68 -0.40
N ASN A 93 23.13 -25.90 -1.06
CA ASN A 93 23.15 -26.21 -2.49
C ASN A 93 22.35 -27.49 -2.75
N LYS A 94 22.62 -28.57 -2.00
CA LYS A 94 21.91 -29.84 -2.19
C LYS A 94 20.39 -29.69 -2.03
N ILE A 95 19.92 -29.04 -0.97
CA ILE A 95 18.47 -28.86 -0.73
C ILE A 95 17.84 -27.94 -1.78
N CYS A 96 18.53 -26.86 -2.17
CA CYS A 96 18.01 -25.94 -3.18
C CYS A 96 17.92 -26.64 -4.54
N ASP A 97 18.96 -27.37 -4.97
CA ASP A 97 18.98 -28.06 -6.26
C ASP A 97 17.88 -29.13 -6.34
N GLU A 98 17.80 -30.03 -5.35
CA GLU A 98 16.79 -31.11 -5.29
C GLU A 98 15.35 -30.53 -5.19
N LEU A 99 15.16 -29.43 -4.44
CA LEU A 99 13.85 -28.81 -4.29
C LEU A 99 13.41 -28.05 -5.54
N ASN A 100 14.34 -27.34 -6.18
CA ASN A 100 14.06 -26.63 -7.43
C ASN A 100 13.69 -27.61 -8.56
N GLU A 101 14.40 -28.75 -8.68
CA GLU A 101 14.05 -29.80 -9.64
C GLU A 101 12.62 -30.33 -9.41
N LEU A 102 12.25 -30.63 -8.15
CA LEU A 102 10.90 -31.08 -7.83
C LEU A 102 9.82 -30.02 -8.10
N VAL A 103 10.15 -28.75 -7.90
CA VAL A 103 9.24 -27.62 -8.18
C VAL A 103 9.10 -27.41 -9.67
N GLU A 104 10.17 -27.52 -10.45
CA GLU A 104 10.14 -27.47 -11.92
C GLU A 104 9.26 -28.60 -12.50
N ASP A 105 9.40 -29.83 -11.98
CA ASP A 105 8.53 -30.97 -12.37
C ASP A 105 7.05 -30.67 -12.10
N ARG A 106 6.74 -30.10 -10.92
CA ARG A 106 5.37 -29.71 -10.55
C ARG A 106 4.83 -28.62 -11.48
N ASP A 107 5.62 -27.58 -11.72
CA ASP A 107 5.20 -26.42 -12.50
C ASP A 107 4.99 -26.81 -13.97
N PHE A 108 5.84 -27.70 -14.51
CA PHE A 108 5.66 -28.29 -15.82
C PHE A 108 4.36 -29.14 -15.90
N ALA A 109 4.10 -29.97 -14.90
CA ALA A 109 2.85 -30.74 -14.85
C ALA A 109 1.61 -29.82 -14.72
N ALA A 110 1.72 -28.73 -13.97
CA ALA A 110 0.66 -27.72 -13.84
C ALA A 110 0.39 -26.99 -15.16
N GLU A 111 1.43 -26.63 -15.90
CA GLU A 111 1.32 -25.98 -17.21
C GLU A 111 0.63 -26.90 -18.23
N GLN A 112 1.07 -28.17 -18.32
CA GLN A 112 0.41 -29.16 -19.19
C GLN A 112 -1.05 -29.37 -18.85
N LEU A 113 -1.38 -29.43 -17.55
CA LEU A 113 -2.76 -29.57 -17.08
C LEU A 113 -3.62 -28.35 -17.44
N LEU A 114 -3.05 -27.15 -17.29
CA LEU A 114 -3.73 -25.90 -17.64
C LEU A 114 -3.99 -25.81 -19.14
N GLU A 115 -2.97 -26.12 -19.95
CA GLU A 115 -3.07 -26.15 -21.41
C GLU A 115 -4.13 -27.18 -21.88
N ALA A 116 -4.11 -28.39 -21.32
CA ALA A 116 -5.10 -29.40 -21.65
C ALA A 116 -6.54 -28.97 -21.27
N LYS A 117 -6.72 -28.27 -20.16
CA LYS A 117 -8.03 -27.73 -19.75
C LYS A 117 -8.48 -26.59 -20.64
N GLN A 118 -7.59 -25.69 -21.03
CA GLN A 118 -7.89 -24.60 -21.96
C GLN A 118 -8.27 -25.16 -23.34
N ASN A 119 -7.46 -26.08 -23.88
CA ASN A 119 -7.75 -26.74 -25.15
C ASN A 119 -9.09 -27.50 -25.13
N LEU A 120 -9.46 -28.12 -24.00
CA LEU A 120 -10.75 -28.76 -23.85
C LEU A 120 -11.89 -27.72 -23.87
N ASP A 121 -11.72 -26.59 -23.17
CA ASP A 121 -12.73 -25.52 -23.09
C ASP A 121 -12.94 -24.86 -24.45
N GLU A 122 -11.87 -24.66 -25.23
CA GLU A 122 -11.95 -24.14 -26.59
C GLU A 122 -12.57 -25.14 -27.55
N THR A 123 -12.09 -26.39 -27.54
CA THR A 123 -12.55 -27.44 -28.48
C THR A 123 -14.03 -27.77 -28.31
N LYS A 124 -14.60 -27.70 -27.11
CA LYS A 124 -16.02 -27.99 -26.86
C LYS A 124 -16.96 -27.10 -27.68
N HIS A 125 -16.54 -25.91 -28.01
CA HIS A 125 -17.35 -24.96 -28.79
C HIS A 125 -17.41 -25.29 -30.28
N PHE A 126 -16.54 -26.17 -30.78
CA PHE A 126 -16.46 -26.56 -32.18
C PHE A 126 -16.88 -28.01 -32.48
N VAL A 127 -17.56 -28.64 -31.52
CA VAL A 127 -17.98 -30.05 -31.61
C VAL A 127 -18.93 -30.35 -32.80
N GLY A 128 -19.60 -29.32 -33.36
CA GLY A 128 -20.44 -29.45 -34.55
C GLY A 128 -19.69 -29.64 -35.88
N LEU A 129 -18.34 -29.56 -35.89
CA LEU A 129 -17.54 -29.76 -37.10
C LEU A 129 -17.09 -31.22 -37.20
N ASP A 130 -17.52 -31.92 -38.28
CA ASP A 130 -17.08 -33.28 -38.62
C ASP A 130 -15.82 -33.31 -39.50
N ILE A 131 -15.01 -32.26 -39.48
CA ILE A 131 -13.81 -32.09 -40.29
C ILE A 131 -12.60 -32.00 -39.37
N GLU A 132 -11.45 -32.56 -39.82
CA GLU A 132 -10.18 -32.40 -39.13
C GLU A 132 -9.71 -30.94 -39.23
N ILE A 133 -9.50 -30.27 -38.11
CA ILE A 133 -9.16 -28.83 -38.05
C ILE A 133 -7.84 -28.56 -38.77
N GLU A 134 -6.85 -29.44 -38.62
CA GLU A 134 -5.55 -29.32 -39.28
C GLU A 134 -5.70 -29.26 -40.81
N LYS A 135 -6.54 -30.11 -41.40
CA LYS A 135 -6.81 -30.10 -42.85
C LYS A 135 -7.44 -28.79 -43.32
N LEU A 136 -8.25 -28.13 -42.46
CA LEU A 136 -8.82 -26.82 -42.75
C LEU A 136 -7.79 -25.69 -42.68
N LEU A 137 -6.82 -25.80 -41.77
CA LEU A 137 -5.75 -24.83 -41.63
C LEU A 137 -4.65 -24.98 -42.70
N GLU A 138 -4.46 -26.17 -43.25
CA GLU A 138 -3.47 -26.45 -44.31
C GLU A 138 -3.97 -26.14 -45.73
N LEU A 139 -5.19 -25.68 -45.90
CA LEU A 139 -5.72 -25.30 -47.23
C LEU A 139 -4.92 -24.13 -47.84
N LYS A 140 -4.41 -24.34 -49.04
CA LYS A 140 -3.54 -23.35 -49.73
C LYS A 140 -4.28 -22.13 -50.29
N TYR A 141 -5.56 -22.27 -50.60
CA TYR A 141 -6.37 -21.27 -51.29
C TYR A 141 -7.48 -20.67 -50.44
N VAL A 142 -7.67 -21.18 -49.23
CA VAL A 142 -8.71 -20.78 -48.32
C VAL A 142 -8.15 -20.71 -46.90
N ASN A 143 -8.37 -19.60 -46.21
CA ASN A 143 -8.00 -19.42 -44.82
C ASN A 143 -9.23 -19.67 -43.92
N ALA A 144 -9.16 -20.64 -43.02
CA ALA A 144 -10.17 -20.86 -42.02
C ALA A 144 -9.91 -19.97 -40.77
N ARG A 145 -10.93 -19.36 -40.25
CA ARG A 145 -10.90 -18.51 -39.05
C ARG A 145 -11.90 -19.05 -38.04
N PHE A 146 -11.41 -19.54 -36.93
CA PHE A 146 -12.21 -20.01 -35.80
C PHE A 146 -12.46 -18.89 -34.80
N GLY A 147 -13.63 -18.85 -34.20
CA GLY A 147 -13.91 -17.81 -33.20
C GLY A 147 -15.37 -17.74 -32.78
N ARG A 148 -15.70 -16.64 -32.14
CA ARG A 148 -17.06 -16.38 -31.66
C ARG A 148 -17.60 -15.05 -32.16
N LEU A 149 -18.88 -15.01 -32.43
CA LEU A 149 -19.61 -13.85 -32.92
C LEU A 149 -20.77 -13.51 -31.98
N PRO A 150 -20.94 -12.24 -31.51
CA PRO A 150 -22.08 -11.85 -30.71
C PRO A 150 -23.40 -12.12 -31.43
N LYS A 151 -24.44 -12.60 -30.71
CA LYS A 151 -25.76 -12.90 -31.30
C LYS A 151 -26.39 -11.72 -32.01
N ASP A 152 -26.23 -10.52 -31.46
CA ASP A 152 -26.72 -9.27 -32.08
C ASP A 152 -26.02 -8.95 -33.40
N SER A 153 -24.76 -9.33 -33.53
CA SER A 153 -23.98 -9.13 -34.75
C SER A 153 -24.26 -10.20 -35.79
N TYR A 154 -24.60 -11.42 -35.37
CA TYR A 154 -24.99 -12.50 -36.28
C TYR A 154 -26.21 -12.14 -37.12
N VAL A 155 -27.21 -11.45 -36.52
CA VAL A 155 -28.37 -10.94 -37.27
C VAL A 155 -27.98 -9.96 -38.38
N LYS A 156 -26.88 -9.20 -38.17
CA LYS A 156 -26.37 -8.24 -39.20
C LYS A 156 -25.67 -8.95 -40.35
N LEU A 157 -25.24 -10.21 -40.22
CA LEU A 157 -24.74 -11.01 -41.32
C LEU A 157 -25.78 -11.24 -42.43
N GLU A 158 -27.09 -11.13 -42.13
CA GLU A 158 -28.13 -11.19 -43.13
C GLU A 158 -28.02 -10.10 -44.20
N ASN A 159 -27.40 -8.97 -43.90
CA ASN A 159 -27.14 -7.88 -44.84
C ASN A 159 -26.06 -8.22 -45.88
N TYR A 160 -25.29 -9.31 -45.67
CA TYR A 160 -24.20 -9.76 -46.53
C TYR A 160 -24.54 -11.05 -47.27
N LYS A 161 -25.81 -11.53 -47.25
CA LYS A 161 -26.25 -12.78 -47.90
C LYS A 161 -26.00 -12.84 -49.41
N ASP A 162 -25.87 -11.68 -50.05
CA ASP A 162 -25.60 -11.60 -51.49
C ASP A 162 -24.12 -11.80 -51.84
N ASP A 163 -23.20 -11.79 -50.85
CA ASP A 163 -21.80 -12.04 -51.07
C ASP A 163 -21.47 -13.53 -50.80
N PRO A 164 -21.11 -14.29 -51.83
CA PRO A 164 -20.85 -15.76 -51.70
C PRO A 164 -19.61 -16.08 -50.88
N TYR A 165 -18.82 -15.09 -50.47
CA TYR A 165 -17.56 -15.28 -49.72
C TYR A 165 -17.73 -14.98 -48.23
N ILE A 166 -18.89 -14.42 -47.83
CA ILE A 166 -19.17 -14.07 -46.41
C ILE A 166 -20.19 -15.06 -45.87
N ASP A 167 -19.69 -16.21 -45.38
CA ASP A 167 -20.53 -17.21 -44.70
C ASP A 167 -19.88 -17.60 -43.36
N PHE A 168 -20.72 -17.73 -42.33
CA PHE A 168 -20.31 -18.13 -40.99
C PHE A 168 -21.02 -19.42 -40.58
N SER A 169 -20.26 -20.52 -40.58
CA SER A 169 -20.77 -21.82 -40.14
C SER A 169 -20.80 -21.89 -38.62
N VAL A 170 -22.02 -21.88 -38.04
CA VAL A 170 -22.23 -22.00 -36.60
C VAL A 170 -22.02 -23.47 -36.17
N CYS A 171 -21.14 -23.68 -35.21
CA CYS A 171 -20.85 -24.98 -34.61
C CYS A 171 -21.64 -25.21 -33.34
N THR A 172 -21.62 -24.21 -32.42
CA THR A 172 -22.36 -24.24 -31.15
C THR A 172 -22.83 -22.82 -30.79
N GLU A 173 -23.82 -22.73 -29.89
CA GLU A 173 -24.28 -21.46 -29.35
C GLU A 173 -24.16 -21.41 -27.83
N ASP A 174 -23.84 -20.23 -27.32
CA ASP A 174 -23.83 -19.89 -25.90
C ASP A 174 -24.86 -18.79 -25.63
N LYS A 175 -25.03 -18.34 -24.38
CA LYS A 175 -25.99 -17.29 -23.99
C LYS A 175 -25.84 -16.02 -24.80
N ALA A 176 -24.62 -15.57 -25.10
CA ALA A 176 -24.31 -14.30 -25.75
C ALA A 176 -23.67 -14.44 -27.14
N TYR A 177 -23.09 -15.60 -27.48
CA TYR A 177 -22.27 -15.77 -28.67
C TYR A 177 -22.66 -17.00 -29.48
N TYR A 178 -22.46 -16.91 -30.80
CA TYR A 178 -22.35 -18.07 -31.71
C TYR A 178 -20.89 -18.40 -31.92
N TRP A 179 -20.52 -19.67 -31.74
CA TRP A 179 -19.19 -20.19 -31.99
C TRP A 179 -19.17 -20.90 -33.34
N GLY A 180 -18.16 -20.60 -34.16
CA GLY A 180 -18.11 -21.19 -35.46
C GLY A 180 -16.85 -20.84 -36.25
N VAL A 181 -16.90 -21.12 -37.54
CA VAL A 181 -15.80 -20.92 -38.48
C VAL A 181 -16.30 -20.15 -39.70
N TYR A 182 -15.52 -19.23 -40.19
CA TYR A 182 -15.68 -18.72 -41.56
C TYR A 182 -14.46 -19.06 -42.42
N LEU A 183 -14.72 -19.18 -43.71
CA LEU A 183 -13.74 -19.52 -44.71
C LEU A 183 -13.53 -18.33 -45.64
N ALA A 184 -12.30 -17.86 -45.75
CA ALA A 184 -11.95 -16.73 -46.60
C ALA A 184 -10.98 -17.16 -47.69
N PRO A 185 -11.24 -16.89 -48.99
CA PRO A 185 -10.25 -17.09 -50.04
C PRO A 185 -8.97 -16.33 -49.75
N ALA A 186 -7.80 -16.90 -50.11
CA ALA A 186 -6.51 -16.33 -49.74
C ALA A 186 -6.25 -14.92 -50.30
N ASP A 187 -6.84 -14.62 -51.46
CA ASP A 187 -6.77 -13.33 -52.14
C ASP A 187 -7.69 -12.25 -51.52
N LYS A 188 -8.75 -12.63 -50.79
CA LYS A 188 -9.72 -11.72 -50.17
C LYS A 188 -9.74 -11.78 -48.65
N THR A 189 -8.78 -12.48 -48.05
CA THR A 189 -8.77 -12.68 -46.57
C THR A 189 -8.82 -11.39 -45.80
N GLU A 190 -8.04 -10.37 -46.18
CA GLU A 190 -8.03 -9.08 -45.46
C GLU A 190 -9.36 -8.32 -45.54
N GLU A 191 -10.08 -8.43 -46.65
CA GLU A 191 -11.38 -7.77 -46.82
C GLU A 191 -12.44 -8.44 -45.94
N ILE A 192 -12.49 -9.77 -45.97
CA ILE A 192 -13.41 -10.58 -45.16
C ILE A 192 -13.10 -10.45 -43.67
N ASP A 193 -11.83 -10.49 -43.26
CA ASP A 193 -11.39 -10.30 -41.88
C ASP A 193 -11.81 -8.91 -41.36
N ARG A 194 -11.81 -7.84 -42.17
CA ARG A 194 -12.33 -6.52 -41.79
C ARG A 194 -13.84 -6.52 -41.57
N VAL A 195 -14.61 -7.25 -42.40
CA VAL A 195 -16.06 -7.36 -42.22
C VAL A 195 -16.36 -8.05 -40.90
N PHE A 196 -15.75 -9.20 -40.62
CA PHE A 196 -15.96 -9.93 -39.38
C PHE A 196 -15.46 -9.15 -38.15
N SER A 197 -14.37 -8.39 -38.27
CA SER A 197 -13.90 -7.49 -37.22
C SER A 197 -14.92 -6.37 -36.91
N SER A 198 -15.57 -5.81 -37.95
CA SER A 198 -16.64 -4.80 -37.76
C SER A 198 -17.89 -5.36 -37.07
N LEU A 199 -18.08 -6.68 -37.16
CA LEU A 199 -19.15 -7.43 -36.48
C LEU A 199 -18.74 -7.91 -35.10
N PHE A 200 -17.58 -7.46 -34.59
CA PHE A 200 -17.02 -7.88 -33.29
C PHE A 200 -16.75 -9.38 -33.18
N PHE A 201 -16.30 -9.99 -34.28
CA PHE A 201 -15.83 -11.36 -34.25
C PHE A 201 -14.53 -11.46 -33.46
N GLU A 202 -14.51 -12.32 -32.45
CA GLU A 202 -13.31 -12.62 -31.65
C GLU A 202 -12.70 -13.94 -32.13
N ARG A 203 -11.47 -13.85 -32.61
CA ARG A 203 -10.74 -15.00 -33.13
C ARG A 203 -10.20 -15.87 -32.01
N CYS A 204 -10.32 -17.19 -32.17
CA CYS A 204 -9.71 -18.21 -31.33
C CYS A 204 -8.68 -18.99 -32.16
N ASP A 205 -7.44 -19.02 -31.68
CA ASP A 205 -6.38 -19.80 -32.32
C ASP A 205 -6.40 -21.22 -31.72
N ILE A 206 -6.96 -22.16 -32.48
CA ILE A 206 -7.02 -23.57 -32.08
C ILE A 206 -5.68 -24.21 -32.50
N ILE A 207 -4.85 -24.55 -31.52
CA ILE A 207 -3.50 -25.11 -31.77
C ILE A 207 -3.51 -26.61 -31.46
N GLY A 208 -2.88 -27.42 -32.35
CA GLY A 208 -2.55 -28.82 -32.08
C GLY A 208 -3.69 -29.84 -32.20
N VAL A 209 -4.76 -29.50 -32.91
CA VAL A 209 -5.91 -30.44 -33.10
C VAL A 209 -5.76 -31.24 -34.37
N ASN A 210 -5.03 -32.39 -34.29
CA ASN A 210 -4.77 -33.32 -35.42
C ASN A 210 -5.90 -34.33 -35.61
N SER A 211 -7.15 -33.97 -35.29
CA SER A 211 -8.31 -34.86 -35.39
C SER A 211 -9.61 -34.04 -35.41
N THR A 212 -10.76 -34.73 -35.59
CA THR A 212 -12.06 -34.04 -35.45
C THR A 212 -12.26 -33.53 -34.01
N PRO A 213 -12.91 -32.36 -33.82
CA PRO A 213 -13.12 -31.78 -32.50
C PRO A 213 -13.74 -32.77 -31.48
N THR A 214 -14.66 -33.61 -31.94
CA THR A 214 -15.30 -34.64 -31.10
C THR A 214 -14.32 -35.71 -30.61
N LEU A 215 -13.40 -36.15 -31.45
CA LEU A 215 -12.37 -37.13 -31.10
C LEU A 215 -11.29 -36.47 -30.21
N HIS A 216 -10.91 -35.23 -30.50
CA HIS A 216 -9.95 -34.47 -29.71
C HIS A 216 -10.48 -34.23 -28.29
N MET A 217 -11.71 -33.79 -28.15
CA MET A 217 -12.37 -33.63 -26.86
C MET A 217 -12.39 -34.93 -26.02
N LYS A 218 -12.69 -36.09 -26.67
CA LYS A 218 -12.61 -37.38 -25.98
C LYS A 218 -11.20 -37.70 -25.51
N LYS A 219 -10.18 -37.44 -26.32
CA LYS A 219 -8.77 -37.63 -25.93
C LYS A 219 -8.37 -36.74 -24.75
N LEU A 220 -8.72 -35.44 -24.81
CA LEU A 220 -8.46 -34.51 -23.72
C LEU A 220 -9.18 -34.88 -22.45
N THR A 221 -10.47 -35.29 -22.52
CA THR A 221 -11.25 -35.73 -21.37
C THR A 221 -10.63 -36.98 -20.71
N ALA A 222 -9.98 -37.85 -21.48
CA ALA A 222 -9.25 -39.00 -20.93
C ALA A 222 -7.86 -38.64 -20.39
N LEU A 223 -7.20 -37.62 -20.99
CA LEU A 223 -5.85 -37.18 -20.62
C LEU A 223 -5.84 -36.34 -19.32
N ILE A 224 -6.81 -35.45 -19.14
CA ILE A 224 -6.88 -34.55 -17.97
C ILE A 224 -6.79 -35.28 -16.63
N PRO A 225 -7.54 -36.37 -16.36
CA PRO A 225 -7.41 -37.10 -15.10
C PRO A 225 -6.01 -37.69 -14.89
N HIS A 226 -5.35 -38.10 -15.97
CA HIS A 226 -3.95 -38.57 -15.89
C HIS A 226 -2.99 -37.45 -15.49
N LEU A 227 -3.11 -36.27 -16.13
CA LEU A 227 -2.30 -35.10 -15.79
C LEU A 227 -2.59 -34.59 -14.37
N GLU A 228 -3.84 -34.64 -13.93
CA GLU A 228 -4.20 -34.32 -12.53
C GLU A 228 -3.55 -35.27 -11.51
N ASN A 229 -3.45 -36.55 -11.86
CA ASN A 229 -2.74 -37.52 -11.01
C ASN A 229 -1.24 -37.27 -11.01
N VAL A 230 -0.63 -36.95 -12.14
CA VAL A 230 0.80 -36.58 -12.25
C VAL A 230 1.08 -35.35 -11.40
N TYR A 231 0.26 -34.30 -11.52
CA TYR A 231 0.39 -33.09 -10.71
C TYR A 231 0.29 -33.38 -9.20
N LYS A 232 -0.69 -34.19 -8.79
CA LYS A 232 -0.84 -34.59 -7.37
C LYS A 232 0.33 -35.46 -6.89
N ASP A 233 0.89 -36.29 -7.73
CA ASP A 233 2.03 -37.13 -7.38
C ASP A 233 3.30 -36.26 -7.21
N THR A 234 3.54 -35.29 -8.09
CA THR A 234 4.64 -34.34 -7.94
C THR A 234 4.51 -33.50 -6.66
N GLU A 235 3.28 -33.03 -6.35
CA GLU A 235 3.02 -32.32 -5.09
C GLU A 235 3.30 -33.20 -3.86
N LYS A 236 2.88 -34.45 -3.91
CA LYS A 236 3.15 -35.42 -2.86
C LYS A 236 4.65 -35.70 -2.70
N ARG A 237 5.41 -35.84 -3.79
CA ARG A 237 6.86 -35.99 -3.75
C ARG A 237 7.55 -34.83 -3.05
N ILE A 238 7.12 -33.59 -3.30
CA ILE A 238 7.61 -32.41 -2.59
C ILE A 238 7.29 -32.52 -1.09
N ASP A 239 6.06 -32.90 -0.72
CA ASP A 239 5.65 -33.05 0.68
C ASP A 239 6.44 -34.14 1.41
N ASP A 240 6.65 -35.26 0.79
CA ASP A 240 7.43 -36.38 1.32
C ASP A 240 8.90 -35.97 1.51
N TYR A 241 9.49 -35.30 0.51
CA TYR A 241 10.87 -34.78 0.59
C TYR A 241 11.03 -33.77 1.73
N LEU A 242 10.11 -32.81 1.86
CA LEU A 242 10.11 -31.82 2.93
C LEU A 242 9.89 -32.47 4.30
N SER A 243 9.05 -33.49 4.41
CA SER A 243 8.77 -34.19 5.67
C SER A 243 10.02 -34.94 6.18
N ILE A 244 10.73 -35.62 5.29
CA ILE A 244 11.97 -36.37 5.59
C ILE A 244 13.07 -35.42 6.05
N ASN A 245 13.22 -34.28 5.40
CA ASN A 245 14.29 -33.32 5.67
C ASN A 245 13.90 -32.22 6.68
N LYS A 246 12.66 -32.20 7.19
CA LYS A 246 12.09 -31.13 8.00
C LYS A 246 12.96 -30.69 9.16
N GLU A 247 13.43 -31.61 9.98
CA GLU A 247 14.26 -31.28 11.15
C GLU A 247 15.62 -30.68 10.75
N ARG A 248 16.21 -31.22 9.68
CA ARG A 248 17.48 -30.71 9.15
C ARG A 248 17.31 -29.31 8.60
N ILE A 249 16.29 -29.09 7.76
CA ILE A 249 15.97 -27.78 7.19
C ILE A 249 15.76 -26.75 8.30
N ILE A 250 14.97 -27.06 9.33
CA ILE A 250 14.72 -26.15 10.45
C ILE A 250 16.02 -25.80 11.19
N LYS A 251 16.89 -26.79 11.48
CA LYS A 251 18.15 -26.58 12.18
C LYS A 251 19.12 -25.70 11.36
N TYR A 252 19.32 -26.03 10.08
CA TYR A 252 20.21 -25.27 9.21
C TYR A 252 19.67 -23.86 8.91
N LEU A 253 18.37 -23.73 8.66
CA LEU A 253 17.73 -22.43 8.44
C LEU A 253 17.87 -21.53 9.66
N SER A 254 17.60 -22.06 10.87
CA SER A 254 17.73 -21.31 12.12
C SER A 254 19.17 -20.88 12.38
N LYS A 255 20.15 -21.78 12.12
CA LYS A 255 21.57 -21.45 12.29
C LYS A 255 22.07 -20.47 11.25
N LEU A 256 21.61 -20.59 10.03
CA LEU A 256 21.96 -19.68 8.94
C LEU A 256 21.41 -18.26 9.18
N GLU A 257 20.19 -18.16 9.73
CA GLU A 257 19.61 -16.89 10.19
C GLU A 257 20.47 -16.23 11.27
N GLU A 258 20.90 -17.02 12.27
CA GLU A 258 21.77 -16.55 13.37
C GLU A 258 23.12 -16.07 12.84
N LEU A 259 23.82 -16.89 12.03
CA LEU A 259 25.13 -16.55 11.47
C LEU A 259 25.07 -15.36 10.50
N SER A 260 24.03 -15.27 9.69
CA SER A 260 23.81 -14.12 8.80
C SER A 260 23.61 -12.81 9.59
N LEU A 261 22.89 -12.90 10.68
CA LEU A 261 22.64 -11.80 11.59
C LEU A 261 23.94 -11.34 12.28
N TYR A 262 24.76 -12.26 12.77
CA TYR A 262 26.08 -11.95 13.35
C TYR A 262 27.04 -11.39 12.31
N SER A 263 27.03 -11.93 11.10
CA SER A 263 27.82 -11.41 9.98
C SER A 263 27.41 -9.98 9.61
N THR A 264 26.13 -9.63 9.70
CA THR A 264 25.65 -8.25 9.47
C THR A 264 26.21 -7.26 10.49
N ILE A 265 26.39 -7.67 11.76
CA ILE A 265 27.07 -6.82 12.76
C ILE A 265 28.55 -6.67 12.41
N ARG A 266 29.21 -7.76 12.00
CA ARG A 266 30.65 -7.75 11.64
C ARG A 266 30.95 -6.87 10.42
N THR A 267 30.06 -6.81 9.42
CA THR A 267 30.26 -5.95 8.24
C THR A 267 30.23 -4.47 8.57
N LYS A 268 29.55 -4.08 9.65
CA LYS A 268 29.47 -2.70 10.14
C LYS A 268 30.52 -2.36 11.19
N ALA A 269 31.25 -3.35 11.69
CA ALA A 269 32.32 -3.19 12.67
C ALA A 269 33.65 -2.85 12.00
N LEU A 270 34.44 -2.00 12.64
CA LEU A 270 35.79 -1.69 12.22
C LEU A 270 36.80 -2.33 13.17
N GLN A 271 37.97 -2.67 12.60
CA GLN A 271 39.12 -3.15 13.32
C GLN A 271 40.26 -2.12 13.29
N TYR A 272 40.88 -1.89 14.41
CA TYR A 272 42.12 -1.13 14.54
C TYR A 272 43.14 -1.92 15.37
N ASN A 273 44.20 -2.38 14.72
CA ASN A 273 45.19 -3.29 15.33
C ASN A 273 44.51 -4.57 15.91
N LYS A 274 44.60 -4.75 17.23
CA LYS A 274 44.01 -5.87 17.99
C LYS A 274 42.65 -5.50 18.62
N SER A 275 42.12 -4.34 18.33
CA SER A 275 40.85 -3.85 18.90
C SER A 275 39.78 -3.77 17.84
N PHE A 276 38.52 -3.98 18.26
CA PHE A 276 37.34 -3.73 17.41
C PHE A 276 36.53 -2.56 17.93
N ILE A 277 35.79 -1.92 17.01
CA ILE A 277 34.80 -0.90 17.32
C ILE A 277 33.48 -1.29 16.68
N ILE A 278 32.43 -1.36 17.49
CA ILE A 278 31.03 -1.57 17.05
C ILE A 278 30.22 -0.37 17.52
N VAL A 279 29.46 0.23 16.61
CA VAL A 279 28.60 1.36 16.91
C VAL A 279 27.15 1.02 16.52
N GLY A 280 26.22 1.58 17.26
CA GLY A 280 24.80 1.38 16.95
C GLY A 280 23.89 2.13 17.90
N TRP A 281 22.61 1.81 17.81
CA TRP A 281 21.55 2.50 18.54
C TRP A 281 20.74 1.53 19.38
N VAL A 282 20.35 1.97 20.57
CA VAL A 282 19.52 1.20 21.49
C VAL A 282 18.46 2.11 22.13
N PRO A 283 17.20 1.66 22.28
CA PRO A 283 16.21 2.40 23.05
C PRO A 283 16.67 2.59 24.51
N THR A 284 16.52 3.79 25.04
CA THR A 284 16.95 4.18 26.39
C THR A 284 16.44 3.22 27.49
N GLU A 285 15.25 2.64 27.27
CA GLU A 285 14.61 1.68 28.20
C GLU A 285 15.51 0.44 28.41
N PHE A 286 16.22 -0.01 27.38
CA PHE A 286 17.06 -1.23 27.41
C PHE A 286 18.56 -0.97 27.58
N ALA A 287 19.00 0.28 27.48
CA ALA A 287 20.41 0.65 27.53
C ALA A 287 21.11 0.17 28.82
N LYS A 288 20.48 0.34 29.99
CA LYS A 288 21.01 -0.10 31.28
C LYS A 288 21.17 -1.62 31.35
N GLN A 289 20.21 -2.38 30.82
CA GLN A 289 20.24 -3.84 30.81
C GLN A 289 21.34 -4.36 29.87
N LEU A 290 21.49 -3.77 28.69
CA LEU A 290 22.53 -4.10 27.73
C LEU A 290 23.93 -3.79 28.31
N LYS A 291 24.08 -2.61 28.93
CA LYS A 291 25.33 -2.24 29.62
C LYS A 291 25.76 -3.31 30.64
N LYS A 292 24.82 -3.75 31.49
CA LYS A 292 25.09 -4.77 32.50
C LYS A 292 25.51 -6.11 31.91
N ARG A 293 25.00 -6.50 30.73
CA ARG A 293 25.41 -7.73 30.05
C ARG A 293 26.80 -7.61 29.43
N LEU A 294 27.09 -6.49 28.73
CA LEU A 294 28.38 -6.25 28.07
C LEU A 294 29.54 -6.03 29.05
N CYS A 295 29.31 -5.35 30.18
CA CYS A 295 30.33 -5.13 31.21
C CYS A 295 30.76 -6.41 31.95
N LYS A 296 30.20 -7.58 31.65
CA LYS A 296 30.71 -8.86 32.14
C LYS A 296 32.04 -9.25 31.47
N HIS A 297 32.29 -8.76 30.26
CA HIS A 297 33.53 -8.96 29.53
C HIS A 297 34.58 -7.94 29.98
N ARG A 298 35.73 -8.38 30.48
CA ARG A 298 36.69 -7.50 31.16
C ARG A 298 37.39 -6.50 30.24
N SER A 299 37.52 -6.82 28.96
CA SER A 299 38.24 -6.01 27.99
C SER A 299 37.32 -5.08 27.18
N VAL A 300 36.02 -5.11 27.44
CA VAL A 300 35.02 -4.35 26.67
C VAL A 300 34.64 -3.06 27.39
N THR A 301 34.86 -1.95 26.72
CA THR A 301 34.41 -0.63 27.15
C THR A 301 33.16 -0.24 26.39
N VAL A 302 32.11 0.17 27.11
CA VAL A 302 30.82 0.57 26.52
C VAL A 302 30.47 1.99 26.93
N GLU A 303 30.35 2.85 25.95
CA GLU A 303 29.96 4.25 26.14
C GLU A 303 28.59 4.50 25.52
N PHE A 304 27.74 5.23 26.25
CA PHE A 304 26.39 5.62 25.81
C PHE A 304 26.33 7.13 25.68
N SER A 305 25.88 7.62 24.52
CA SER A 305 25.61 9.04 24.30
C SER A 305 24.15 9.25 23.92
N ASP A 306 23.59 10.38 24.35
CA ASP A 306 22.20 10.70 24.02
C ASP A 306 22.06 11.08 22.54
N ALA A 307 21.02 10.55 21.88
CA ALA A 307 20.73 10.81 20.49
C ALA A 307 20.54 12.30 20.15
N LYS A 308 20.17 13.13 21.14
CA LYS A 308 20.05 14.59 20.97
C LYS A 308 21.38 15.27 20.66
N ASN A 309 22.48 14.73 21.16
CA ASN A 309 23.82 15.24 20.92
C ASN A 309 24.39 14.76 19.57
N GLU A 310 23.76 13.74 19.00
CA GLU A 310 24.21 13.02 17.81
C GLU A 310 23.20 13.14 16.64
N ILE A 311 22.44 14.25 16.59
CA ILE A 311 21.38 14.47 15.57
C ILE A 311 21.93 14.39 14.15
N LYS A 312 23.17 14.90 13.93
CA LYS A 312 23.86 14.83 12.62
C LYS A 312 24.05 13.40 12.11
N LYS A 313 24.01 12.41 12.99
CA LYS A 313 24.16 10.98 12.69
C LYS A 313 22.83 10.29 12.38
N SER A 314 21.73 11.03 12.20
CA SER A 314 20.39 10.54 11.85
C SER A 314 19.95 9.32 12.67
N PRO A 315 19.66 9.48 13.99
CA PRO A 315 19.22 8.37 14.83
C PRO A 315 18.01 7.63 14.26
N PRO A 316 17.96 6.28 14.35
CA PRO A 316 16.80 5.53 13.89
C PRO A 316 15.59 5.78 14.79
N VAL A 317 14.40 5.69 14.20
CA VAL A 317 13.14 6.00 14.88
C VAL A 317 12.34 4.73 15.12
N LYS A 318 11.95 4.52 16.39
CA LYS A 318 11.01 3.50 16.81
C LYS A 318 9.72 4.18 17.27
N LEU A 319 8.62 3.92 16.56
CA LEU A 319 7.31 4.43 16.94
C LEU A 319 6.76 3.68 18.16
N LYS A 320 6.13 4.42 19.08
CA LYS A 320 5.50 3.91 20.30
C LYS A 320 4.19 4.64 20.50
N ASN A 321 3.16 4.20 19.78
CA ASN A 321 1.87 4.85 19.76
C ASN A 321 0.85 4.20 20.69
N CYS A 322 -0.20 4.99 21.04
CA CYS A 322 -1.35 4.53 21.80
C CYS A 322 -2.17 3.50 20.98
N PHE A 323 -3.10 2.82 21.64
CA PHE A 323 -3.92 1.76 21.03
C PHE A 323 -4.66 2.21 19.77
N LEU A 324 -5.20 3.43 19.75
CA LEU A 324 -5.94 3.98 18.61
C LEU A 324 -5.03 4.32 17.42
N ALA A 325 -3.86 4.92 17.68
CA ALA A 325 -2.93 5.36 16.65
C ALA A 325 -2.07 4.20 16.08
N ARG A 326 -1.84 3.15 16.87
CA ARG A 326 -0.98 2.02 16.50
C ARG A 326 -1.34 1.35 15.17
N PRO A 327 -2.62 1.09 14.81
CA PRO A 327 -2.94 0.54 13.49
C PRO A 327 -2.59 1.48 12.33
N PHE A 328 -2.64 2.79 12.57
CA PHE A 328 -2.37 3.83 11.58
C PHE A 328 -0.87 4.09 11.36
N GLU A 329 0.01 3.54 12.23
CA GLU A 329 1.46 3.49 11.97
C GLU A 329 1.79 2.86 10.61
N PHE A 330 0.92 1.97 10.12
CA PHE A 330 1.04 1.38 8.80
C PHE A 330 1.02 2.44 7.70
N TYR A 331 0.09 3.39 7.76
CA TYR A 331 0.00 4.48 6.77
C TYR A 331 1.17 5.46 6.90
N THR A 332 1.58 5.79 8.14
CA THR A 332 2.75 6.63 8.38
C THR A 332 4.03 5.98 7.83
N SER A 333 4.24 4.68 8.11
CA SER A 333 5.42 3.95 7.61
C SER A 333 5.41 3.71 6.11
N MET A 334 4.23 3.66 5.48
CA MET A 334 4.08 3.53 4.03
C MET A 334 4.50 4.81 3.29
N TYR A 335 4.24 5.98 3.87
CA TYR A 335 4.72 7.27 3.35
C TYR A 335 6.21 7.44 3.61
N GLY A 336 6.67 7.13 4.83
CA GLY A 336 8.04 7.23 5.29
C GLY A 336 8.09 7.34 6.82
N VAL A 337 9.22 7.03 7.43
CA VAL A 337 9.39 7.15 8.89
C VAL A 337 9.74 8.61 9.24
N PRO A 338 9.23 9.20 10.34
CA PRO A 338 9.58 10.57 10.74
C PRO A 338 11.07 10.69 11.07
N LYS A 339 11.65 11.86 10.87
CA LYS A 339 12.98 12.19 11.42
C LYS A 339 12.94 12.15 12.95
N TYR A 340 14.07 11.88 13.59
CA TYR A 340 14.11 11.69 15.05
C TYR A 340 13.53 12.86 15.88
N ASN A 341 13.67 14.11 15.39
CA ASN A 341 13.11 15.31 16.02
C ASN A 341 11.76 15.76 15.43
N GLU A 342 11.22 15.04 14.49
CA GLU A 342 9.94 15.32 13.86
C GLU A 342 8.80 14.77 14.73
N ILE A 343 7.59 15.30 14.54
CA ILE A 343 6.39 14.76 15.20
C ILE A 343 5.98 13.48 14.48
N ASP A 344 5.55 12.49 15.25
CA ASP A 344 4.87 11.32 14.70
C ASP A 344 3.42 11.70 14.29
N PRO A 345 3.09 11.65 13.00
CA PRO A 345 1.76 12.01 12.52
C PRO A 345 0.70 10.93 12.80
N SER A 346 1.07 9.72 13.27
CA SER A 346 0.17 8.56 13.37
C SER A 346 -1.10 8.84 14.19
N LEU A 347 -1.01 9.64 15.27
CA LEU A 347 -2.17 10.00 16.05
C LEU A 347 -3.08 11.00 15.31
N PHE A 348 -2.48 11.97 14.63
CA PHE A 348 -3.20 12.95 13.83
C PHE A 348 -3.94 12.25 12.69
N VAL A 349 -3.25 11.38 11.95
CA VAL A 349 -3.85 10.55 10.90
C VAL A 349 -4.97 9.66 11.44
N ALA A 350 -4.79 9.03 12.59
CA ALA A 350 -5.83 8.18 13.16
C ALA A 350 -7.13 8.95 13.38
N ILE A 351 -7.05 10.16 13.94
CA ILE A 351 -8.23 10.99 14.24
C ILE A 351 -8.86 11.52 12.96
N THR A 352 -8.06 12.12 12.07
CA THR A 352 -8.53 12.74 10.83
C THR A 352 -9.09 11.71 9.87
N TYR A 353 -8.40 10.58 9.69
CA TYR A 353 -8.85 9.48 8.85
C TYR A 353 -10.18 8.90 9.31
N ILE A 354 -10.34 8.61 10.61
CA ILE A 354 -11.59 8.07 11.16
C ILE A 354 -12.74 9.05 10.96
N ILE A 355 -12.52 10.36 11.21
CA ILE A 355 -13.55 11.39 11.07
C ILE A 355 -13.93 11.59 9.61
N ILE A 356 -12.96 11.79 8.71
CA ILE A 356 -13.22 12.05 7.30
C ILE A 356 -13.89 10.84 6.65
N PHE A 357 -13.40 9.61 6.94
CA PHE A 357 -14.03 8.38 6.47
C PHE A 357 -15.49 8.29 6.91
N GLY A 358 -15.75 8.57 8.20
CA GLY A 358 -17.10 8.53 8.74
C GLY A 358 -18.04 9.55 8.08
N ILE A 359 -17.57 10.76 7.80
CA ILE A 359 -18.35 11.80 7.11
C ILE A 359 -18.65 11.39 5.67
N MET A 360 -17.65 10.87 4.94
CA MET A 360 -17.80 10.51 3.53
C MET A 360 -18.71 9.31 3.33
N PHE A 361 -18.69 8.33 4.25
CA PHE A 361 -19.45 7.08 4.15
C PHE A 361 -20.85 7.15 4.77
N ALA A 362 -21.02 7.88 5.82
CA ALA A 362 -22.21 8.39 6.55
C ALA A 362 -23.52 7.55 6.49
N ASP A 363 -23.44 6.23 6.68
CA ASP A 363 -24.59 5.32 6.76
C ASP A 363 -24.50 4.44 8.02
N VAL A 364 -25.58 4.41 8.84
CA VAL A 364 -25.61 3.65 10.10
C VAL A 364 -25.52 2.15 9.87
N GLY A 365 -26.36 1.63 8.97
CA GLY A 365 -26.47 0.19 8.72
C GLY A 365 -25.20 -0.38 8.10
N GLN A 366 -24.73 0.25 7.05
CA GLN A 366 -23.49 -0.13 6.36
C GLN A 366 -22.26 0.06 7.27
N GLY A 367 -22.21 1.14 8.09
CA GLY A 367 -21.16 1.39 9.07
C GLY A 367 -21.07 0.31 10.15
N ILE A 368 -22.20 -0.17 10.67
CA ILE A 368 -22.24 -1.30 11.61
C ILE A 368 -21.72 -2.58 10.93
N CYS A 369 -22.15 -2.87 9.70
CA CYS A 369 -21.66 -4.02 8.93
C CYS A 369 -20.14 -3.94 8.74
N LEU A 370 -19.61 -2.76 8.38
CA LEU A 370 -18.18 -2.51 8.19
C LEU A 370 -17.40 -2.74 9.50
N THR A 371 -17.96 -2.30 10.63
CA THR A 371 -17.37 -2.53 11.96
C THR A 371 -17.28 -4.03 12.28
N VAL A 372 -18.37 -4.78 12.04
CA VAL A 372 -18.40 -6.22 12.28
C VAL A 372 -17.41 -6.95 11.38
N VAL A 373 -17.37 -6.62 10.09
CA VAL A 373 -16.41 -7.17 9.13
C VAL A 373 -14.97 -6.87 9.56
N GLY A 374 -14.67 -5.64 9.99
CA GLY A 374 -13.34 -5.24 10.49
C GLY A 374 -12.91 -6.06 11.71
N ILE A 375 -13.79 -6.24 12.69
CA ILE A 375 -13.53 -7.06 13.88
C ILE A 375 -13.30 -8.53 13.49
N LEU A 376 -14.11 -9.07 12.57
CA LEU A 376 -14.02 -10.44 12.10
C LEU A 376 -12.71 -10.71 11.36
N MET A 377 -12.31 -9.81 10.45
CA MET A 377 -11.02 -9.86 9.75
C MET A 377 -9.84 -9.86 10.73
N TYR A 378 -9.91 -9.05 11.78
CA TYR A 378 -8.86 -9.03 12.79
C TYR A 378 -8.83 -10.32 13.62
N LYS A 379 -10.00 -10.82 14.11
CA LYS A 379 -10.04 -12.02 14.96
C LYS A 379 -9.71 -13.31 14.21
N ILE A 380 -10.25 -13.50 13.00
CA ILE A 380 -10.08 -14.75 12.24
C ILE A 380 -8.75 -14.77 11.48
N LYS A 381 -8.45 -13.73 10.69
CA LYS A 381 -7.28 -13.70 9.81
C LYS A 381 -6.10 -12.91 10.37
N LYS A 382 -6.22 -12.30 11.54
CA LYS A 382 -5.23 -11.42 12.19
C LYS A 382 -4.71 -10.29 11.26
N MET A 383 -5.51 -9.86 10.29
CA MET A 383 -5.15 -8.80 9.35
C MET A 383 -5.17 -7.45 10.04
N ALA A 384 -4.08 -6.67 9.88
CA ALA A 384 -3.93 -5.35 10.49
C ALA A 384 -4.99 -4.34 10.01
N ILE A 385 -5.45 -4.46 8.74
CA ILE A 385 -6.48 -3.62 8.12
C ILE A 385 -7.80 -3.68 8.90
N GLY A 386 -8.15 -4.82 9.49
CA GLY A 386 -9.36 -4.94 10.31
C GLY A 386 -9.39 -4.02 11.52
N LYS A 387 -8.22 -3.66 12.09
CA LYS A 387 -8.10 -2.70 13.18
C LYS A 387 -8.35 -1.25 12.75
N ILE A 388 -8.17 -0.93 11.48
CA ILE A 388 -8.43 0.39 10.90
C ILE A 388 -9.90 0.47 10.51
N LEU A 389 -10.44 -0.58 9.89
CA LEU A 389 -11.80 -0.62 9.38
C LEU A 389 -12.86 -0.55 10.49
N ALA A 390 -12.62 -1.19 11.63
CA ALA A 390 -13.56 -1.19 12.75
C ALA A 390 -13.86 0.21 13.30
N PRO A 391 -12.89 1.06 13.68
CA PRO A 391 -13.18 2.42 14.14
C PRO A 391 -13.75 3.32 13.04
N CYS A 392 -13.39 3.10 11.76
CA CYS A 392 -13.98 3.81 10.62
C CYS A 392 -15.48 3.51 10.50
N GLY A 393 -15.89 2.23 10.64
CA GLY A 393 -17.29 1.84 10.63
C GLY A 393 -18.09 2.43 11.79
N ILE A 394 -17.50 2.53 13.00
CA ILE A 394 -18.14 3.20 14.16
C ILE A 394 -18.36 4.68 13.83
N SER A 395 -17.36 5.36 13.27
CA SER A 395 -17.48 6.77 12.87
C SER A 395 -18.54 6.95 11.78
N SER A 396 -18.59 6.07 10.78
CA SER A 396 -19.63 6.08 9.76
C SER A 396 -21.04 5.91 10.35
N ALA A 397 -21.22 5.00 11.29
CA ALA A 397 -22.50 4.85 11.98
C ALA A 397 -22.88 6.10 12.76
N PHE A 398 -21.90 6.78 13.39
CA PHE A 398 -22.16 8.03 14.09
C PHE A 398 -22.60 9.15 13.16
N PHE A 399 -21.85 9.38 12.05
CA PHE A 399 -22.23 10.40 11.08
C PHE A 399 -23.50 10.00 10.30
N GLY A 400 -23.75 8.72 10.08
CA GLY A 400 -24.99 8.19 9.53
C GLY A 400 -26.21 8.57 10.39
N LEU A 401 -26.05 8.61 11.72
CA LEU A 401 -27.08 9.15 12.61
C LEU A 401 -27.27 10.68 12.43
N VAL A 402 -26.24 11.42 12.07
CA VAL A 402 -26.37 12.87 11.81
C VAL A 402 -27.09 13.14 10.51
N PHE A 403 -26.81 12.36 9.47
CA PHE A 403 -27.44 12.50 8.12
C PHE A 403 -28.78 11.75 8.00
N GLY A 404 -29.10 10.88 8.95
CA GLY A 404 -30.39 10.16 8.97
C GLY A 404 -30.48 9.01 7.98
N CYS A 405 -29.35 8.37 7.60
CA CYS A 405 -29.31 7.31 6.61
C CYS A 405 -29.04 5.93 7.24
N VAL A 406 -29.87 4.93 6.92
CA VAL A 406 -29.71 3.53 7.33
C VAL A 406 -29.91 2.61 6.15
N PHE A 407 -28.85 1.93 5.66
CA PHE A 407 -28.87 1.14 4.44
C PHE A 407 -29.44 1.87 3.22
N GLY A 408 -29.19 3.19 3.15
CA GLY A 408 -29.73 4.08 2.13
C GLY A 408 -31.18 4.53 2.36
N PHE A 409 -31.90 4.01 3.34
CA PHE A 409 -33.24 4.49 3.68
C PHE A 409 -33.16 5.79 4.48
N GLU A 410 -33.71 6.87 3.92
CA GLU A 410 -33.59 8.22 4.49
C GLU A 410 -34.61 8.55 5.58
N HIS A 411 -35.75 7.87 5.60
CA HIS A 411 -36.85 8.16 6.55
C HIS A 411 -37.00 7.15 7.68
N LEU A 412 -36.11 6.14 7.77
CA LEU A 412 -36.21 5.09 8.77
C LEU A 412 -35.99 5.58 10.18
N LEU A 413 -35.21 6.66 10.35
CA LEU A 413 -34.86 7.24 11.66
C LEU A 413 -35.76 8.39 12.10
N ASP A 414 -36.73 8.83 11.28
CA ASP A 414 -37.66 9.93 11.64
C ASP A 414 -38.40 9.69 12.96
N PRO A 415 -38.93 8.48 13.26
CA PRO A 415 -39.56 8.21 14.55
C PRO A 415 -38.64 8.40 15.76
N MET A 416 -37.33 8.12 15.55
CA MET A 416 -36.31 8.27 16.60
C MET A 416 -35.99 9.76 16.81
N TYR A 417 -35.88 10.55 15.75
CA TYR A 417 -35.67 12.01 15.88
C TYR A 417 -36.84 12.70 16.56
N LYS A 418 -38.05 12.28 16.25
CA LYS A 418 -39.26 12.79 16.90
C LYS A 418 -39.29 12.46 18.41
N ALA A 419 -38.87 11.25 18.77
CA ALA A 419 -38.87 10.81 20.18
C ALA A 419 -37.76 11.44 21.03
N LEU A 420 -36.54 11.62 20.45
CA LEU A 420 -35.36 12.07 21.17
C LEU A 420 -35.15 13.59 21.13
N PHE A 421 -35.43 14.22 20.00
CA PHE A 421 -35.09 15.62 19.73
C PHE A 421 -36.31 16.49 19.44
N GLY A 422 -37.52 15.91 19.34
CA GLY A 422 -38.75 16.65 18.99
C GLY A 422 -38.77 17.21 17.55
N LEU A 423 -37.91 16.72 16.70
CA LEU A 423 -37.85 17.10 15.29
C LEU A 423 -38.81 16.21 14.48
N GLU A 424 -39.62 16.81 13.61
CA GLU A 424 -40.58 16.04 12.78
C GLU A 424 -39.88 15.26 11.65
N GLU A 425 -38.75 15.77 11.16
CA GLU A 425 -37.97 15.20 10.06
C GLU A 425 -36.48 15.18 10.40
N LYS A 426 -35.67 14.46 9.59
CA LYS A 426 -34.21 14.38 9.72
C LYS A 426 -33.55 15.80 9.67
N PRO A 427 -32.43 16.02 10.38
CA PRO A 427 -31.77 17.33 10.46
C PRO A 427 -31.23 17.83 9.13
N ILE A 428 -30.78 16.90 8.24
CA ILE A 428 -30.08 17.22 6.99
C ILE A 428 -30.67 16.38 5.84
N GLU A 429 -31.32 17.04 4.90
CA GLU A 429 -31.80 16.41 3.67
C GLU A 429 -30.75 16.52 2.56
N VAL A 430 -29.98 15.45 2.37
CA VAL A 430 -28.78 15.45 1.51
C VAL A 430 -29.10 15.78 0.05
N MET A 431 -30.27 15.35 -0.47
CA MET A 431 -30.64 15.50 -1.88
C MET A 431 -31.22 16.87 -2.22
N SER A 432 -31.49 17.74 -1.25
CA SER A 432 -31.95 19.09 -1.55
C SER A 432 -30.80 19.98 -2.05
N SER A 433 -31.05 20.77 -3.11
CA SER A 433 -30.05 21.65 -3.75
C SER A 433 -29.42 22.65 -2.75
N GLU A 434 -30.24 23.16 -1.81
CA GLU A 434 -29.79 24.10 -0.79
C GLU A 434 -28.85 23.43 0.22
N MET A 435 -29.20 22.22 0.69
CA MET A 435 -28.37 21.48 1.64
C MET A 435 -27.11 20.90 1.00
N ALA A 436 -27.16 20.47 -0.26
CA ALA A 436 -25.97 20.05 -1.00
C ALA A 436 -24.91 21.15 -1.02
N THR A 437 -25.32 22.41 -1.26
CA THR A 437 -24.40 23.56 -1.21
C THR A 437 -23.83 23.78 0.20
N LYS A 438 -24.67 23.64 1.25
CA LYS A 438 -24.21 23.76 2.64
C LYS A 438 -23.22 22.63 3.01
N ILE A 439 -23.48 21.39 2.59
CA ILE A 439 -22.57 20.24 2.82
C ILE A 439 -21.20 20.50 2.18
N ILE A 440 -21.17 20.97 0.95
CA ILE A 440 -19.94 21.33 0.25
C ILE A 440 -19.19 22.45 1.01
N LEU A 441 -19.89 23.45 1.48
CA LEU A 441 -19.28 24.57 2.21
C LEU A 441 -18.72 24.13 3.57
N VAL A 442 -19.42 23.25 4.28
CA VAL A 442 -18.95 22.64 5.53
C VAL A 442 -17.70 21.78 5.26
N ALA A 443 -17.68 21.01 4.16
CA ALA A 443 -16.51 20.20 3.77
C ALA A 443 -15.27 21.08 3.53
N ILE A 444 -15.43 22.22 2.83
CA ILE A 444 -14.34 23.21 2.69
C ILE A 444 -13.91 23.74 4.06
N GLY A 445 -14.85 24.07 4.94
CA GLY A 445 -14.54 24.54 6.29
C GLY A 445 -13.74 23.54 7.11
N ILE A 446 -14.10 22.26 7.06
CA ILE A 446 -13.31 21.16 7.67
C ILE A 446 -11.90 21.11 7.06
N GLY A 447 -11.79 21.21 5.74
CA GLY A 447 -10.51 21.22 5.04
C GLY A 447 -9.60 22.38 5.49
N VAL A 448 -10.15 23.58 5.56
CA VAL A 448 -9.43 24.77 6.04
C VAL A 448 -8.94 24.58 7.46
N PHE A 449 -9.80 24.06 8.34
CA PHE A 449 -9.42 23.77 9.74
C PHE A 449 -8.27 22.75 9.83
N LEU A 450 -8.34 21.69 9.03
CA LEU A 450 -7.28 20.65 8.99
C LEU A 450 -5.96 21.18 8.41
N LEU A 451 -6.03 21.99 7.35
CA LEU A 451 -4.84 22.62 6.77
C LEU A 451 -4.15 23.57 7.75
N ILE A 452 -4.93 24.42 8.42
CA ILE A 452 -4.39 25.31 9.45
C ILE A 452 -3.76 24.50 10.59
N THR A 453 -4.42 23.41 11.02
CA THR A 453 -3.87 22.51 12.05
C THR A 453 -2.55 21.86 11.58
N ALA A 454 -2.45 21.40 10.34
CA ALA A 454 -1.23 20.85 9.76
C ALA A 454 -0.10 21.90 9.73
N MET A 455 -0.41 23.16 9.38
CA MET A 455 0.56 24.26 9.41
C MET A 455 1.03 24.56 10.83
N PHE A 456 0.14 24.51 11.83
CA PHE A 456 0.55 24.63 13.25
C PHE A 456 1.47 23.49 13.68
N LEU A 457 1.22 22.26 13.23
CA LEU A 457 2.13 21.13 13.47
C LEU A 457 3.50 21.37 12.86
N ASN A 458 3.57 21.98 11.67
CA ASN A 458 4.84 22.36 11.04
C ASN A 458 5.61 23.40 11.87
N VAL A 459 4.94 24.45 12.32
CA VAL A 459 5.55 25.46 13.20
C VAL A 459 6.11 24.82 14.47
N TYR A 460 5.32 23.97 15.12
CA TYR A 460 5.78 23.26 16.33
C TYR A 460 6.99 22.34 16.03
N THR A 461 6.97 21.62 14.92
CA THR A 461 8.09 20.75 14.48
C THR A 461 9.36 21.56 14.22
N SER A 462 9.24 22.69 13.50
CA SER A 462 10.36 23.57 13.16
C SER A 462 10.98 24.23 14.42
N ILE A 463 10.17 24.66 15.37
CA ILE A 463 10.65 25.17 16.67
C ILE A 463 11.40 24.06 17.43
N ARG A 464 10.90 22.83 17.42
CA ARG A 464 11.56 21.68 18.06
C ARG A 464 12.89 21.32 17.40
N GLN A 465 12.98 21.49 16.09
CA GLN A 465 14.21 21.31 15.31
C GLN A 465 15.20 22.50 15.48
N LYS A 466 14.79 23.57 16.14
CA LYS A 466 15.51 24.85 16.29
C LYS A 466 15.71 25.59 14.97
N ASP A 467 14.91 25.31 13.98
CA ASP A 467 14.86 26.03 12.71
C ASP A 467 13.80 27.13 12.81
N TYR A 468 14.20 28.25 13.38
CA TYR A 468 13.29 29.39 13.59
C TYR A 468 12.98 30.12 12.29
N GLY A 469 13.89 30.07 11.31
CA GLY A 469 13.66 30.62 9.98
C GLY A 469 12.47 29.95 9.28
N ARG A 470 12.49 28.61 9.24
CA ARG A 470 11.41 27.82 8.70
C ARG A 470 10.10 27.98 9.51
N ALA A 471 10.18 28.08 10.83
CA ALA A 471 9.01 28.28 11.67
C ALA A 471 8.26 29.59 11.38
N LEU A 472 8.99 30.68 11.12
CA LEU A 472 8.40 32.02 10.98
C LEU A 472 8.04 32.35 9.52
N PHE A 473 8.95 32.10 8.57
CA PHE A 473 8.87 32.66 7.22
C PHE A 473 8.44 31.67 6.15
N SER A 474 8.45 30.34 6.42
CA SER A 474 8.05 29.36 5.40
C SER A 474 6.58 29.47 5.01
N THR A 475 6.26 28.94 3.85
CA THR A 475 4.87 28.83 3.34
C THR A 475 3.93 28.08 4.29
N SER A 476 4.43 27.10 5.06
CA SER A 476 3.69 26.39 6.10
C SER A 476 4.04 26.90 7.52
N GLY A 477 4.74 28.02 7.64
CA GLY A 477 5.10 28.67 8.89
C GLY A 477 4.07 29.69 9.36
N VAL A 478 4.45 30.53 10.34
CA VAL A 478 3.55 31.54 10.90
C VAL A 478 3.09 32.56 9.84
N ALA A 479 3.99 33.03 8.98
CA ALA A 479 3.64 33.92 7.86
C ALA A 479 2.62 33.28 6.92
N GLY A 480 2.82 31.99 6.58
CA GLY A 480 1.87 31.22 5.76
C GLY A 480 0.50 31.05 6.42
N ILE A 481 0.45 30.77 7.73
CA ILE A 481 -0.82 30.65 8.48
C ILE A 481 -1.59 31.97 8.44
N ILE A 482 -0.91 33.10 8.70
CA ILE A 482 -1.56 34.44 8.69
C ILE A 482 -2.09 34.73 7.28
N PHE A 483 -1.27 34.56 6.26
CA PHE A 483 -1.63 34.80 4.88
C PHE A 483 -2.81 33.96 4.41
N TYR A 484 -2.75 32.63 4.60
CA TYR A 484 -3.79 31.70 4.21
C TYR A 484 -5.10 31.96 4.97
N SER A 485 -5.03 32.14 6.30
CA SER A 485 -6.20 32.42 7.10
C SER A 485 -6.86 33.74 6.74
N ALA A 486 -6.07 34.77 6.46
CA ALA A 486 -6.61 36.08 6.04
C ALA A 486 -7.38 35.98 4.72
N ILE A 487 -6.86 35.26 3.73
CA ILE A 487 -7.58 35.09 2.46
C ILE A 487 -8.87 34.32 2.67
N VAL A 488 -8.80 33.17 3.35
CA VAL A 488 -9.97 32.29 3.52
C VAL A 488 -11.04 32.94 4.36
N PHE A 489 -10.71 33.51 5.53
CA PHE A 489 -11.68 34.20 6.37
C PHE A 489 -12.16 35.52 5.79
N GLY A 490 -11.34 36.20 4.99
CA GLY A 490 -11.77 37.38 4.22
C GLY A 490 -12.85 37.04 3.20
N ILE A 491 -12.64 36.00 2.40
CA ILE A 491 -13.61 35.51 1.40
C ILE A 491 -14.86 34.98 2.10
N ALA A 492 -14.72 34.18 3.15
CA ALA A 492 -15.85 33.63 3.91
C ALA A 492 -16.68 34.76 4.57
N GLY A 493 -16.02 35.75 5.15
CA GLY A 493 -16.70 36.91 5.77
C GLY A 493 -17.50 37.74 4.75
N GLN A 494 -16.97 37.90 3.54
CA GLN A 494 -17.68 38.61 2.48
C GLN A 494 -18.85 37.80 1.90
N LEU A 495 -18.66 36.51 1.64
CA LEU A 495 -19.68 35.64 1.05
C LEU A 495 -20.80 35.25 2.01
N LEU A 496 -20.47 34.93 3.28
CA LEU A 496 -21.46 34.42 4.25
C LEU A 496 -22.15 35.54 5.05
N PHE A 497 -21.41 36.61 5.36
CA PHE A 497 -21.91 37.67 6.24
C PHE A 497 -22.07 39.00 5.55
N GLY A 498 -21.70 39.12 4.26
CA GLY A 498 -21.81 40.38 3.48
C GLY A 498 -20.95 41.52 4.04
N LEU A 499 -19.96 41.21 4.89
CA LEU A 499 -19.10 42.23 5.53
C LEU A 499 -18.01 42.67 4.56
N PRO A 500 -17.77 44.01 4.40
CA PRO A 500 -16.66 44.51 3.58
C PRO A 500 -15.33 44.33 4.33
N VAL A 501 -14.85 43.05 4.40
CA VAL A 501 -13.63 42.69 5.15
C VAL A 501 -12.37 43.21 4.49
N PHE A 502 -12.31 43.29 3.16
CA PHE A 502 -11.13 43.72 2.41
C PHE A 502 -10.89 45.23 2.45
N ASN A 503 -10.68 45.76 3.65
CA ASN A 503 -10.25 47.14 3.86
C ASN A 503 -8.75 47.30 3.63
N ALA A 504 -8.27 48.50 3.28
CA ALA A 504 -6.85 48.78 3.06
C ALA A 504 -5.90 48.29 4.19
N PRO A 505 -6.19 48.53 5.50
CA PRO A 505 -5.35 47.99 6.56
C PRO A 505 -5.36 46.45 6.62
N TYR A 506 -6.50 45.79 6.38
CA TYR A 506 -6.60 44.32 6.34
C TYR A 506 -5.69 43.75 5.26
N ILE A 507 -5.77 44.29 4.05
CA ILE A 507 -4.95 43.85 2.92
C ILE A 507 -3.47 44.07 3.20
N ILE A 508 -3.06 45.25 3.72
CA ILE A 508 -1.65 45.55 3.95
C ILE A 508 -1.07 44.64 5.03
N PHE A 509 -1.69 44.56 6.22
CA PHE A 509 -1.10 43.90 7.37
C PHE A 509 -1.26 42.36 7.33
N LEU A 510 -2.33 41.82 6.76
CA LEU A 510 -2.64 40.39 6.80
C LEU A 510 -2.40 39.67 5.47
N ILE A 511 -2.27 40.39 4.37
CA ILE A 511 -1.99 39.76 3.07
C ILE A 511 -0.60 40.19 2.54
N VAL A 512 -0.35 41.51 2.39
CA VAL A 512 0.87 41.97 1.72
C VAL A 512 2.12 41.73 2.57
N ILE A 513 2.08 42.06 3.86
CA ILE A 513 3.27 41.87 4.73
C ILE A 513 3.62 40.37 4.86
N PRO A 514 2.70 39.44 5.19
CA PRO A 514 3.03 38.02 5.23
C PRO A 514 3.52 37.48 3.89
N PHE A 515 2.95 37.94 2.77
CA PHE A 515 3.42 37.57 1.43
C PHE A 515 4.87 37.98 1.17
N ILE A 516 5.24 39.21 1.55
CA ILE A 516 6.64 39.69 1.45
C ILE A 516 7.56 38.84 2.36
N LEU A 517 7.11 38.48 3.55
CA LEU A 517 7.89 37.62 4.46
C LEU A 517 8.10 36.22 3.88
N ILE A 518 7.11 35.65 3.20
CA ILE A 518 7.22 34.36 2.49
C ILE A 518 8.17 34.52 1.30
N PHE A 519 8.05 35.60 0.53
CA PHE A 519 8.90 35.84 -0.64
C PHE A 519 10.38 35.93 -0.30
N PHE A 520 10.73 36.48 0.88
CA PHE A 520 12.10 36.57 1.39
C PHE A 520 12.39 35.51 2.46
N ALA A 521 11.73 34.35 2.43
CA ALA A 521 11.85 33.34 3.47
C ALA A 521 13.28 32.80 3.64
N GLU A 522 14.00 32.51 2.56
CA GLU A 522 15.37 31.99 2.63
C GLU A 522 16.36 32.97 3.26
N PRO A 523 16.53 34.20 2.75
CA PRO A 523 17.49 35.13 3.35
C PRO A 523 17.11 35.58 4.76
N LEU A 524 15.81 35.70 5.07
CA LEU A 524 15.35 36.00 6.43
C LEU A 524 15.56 34.81 7.37
N GLY A 525 15.34 33.60 6.88
CA GLY A 525 15.57 32.35 7.61
C GLY A 525 17.04 32.14 7.95
N GLY A 526 17.93 32.32 6.97
CA GLY A 526 19.38 32.26 7.18
C GLY A 526 19.90 33.31 8.16
N LEU A 527 19.32 34.51 8.15
CA LEU A 527 19.68 35.57 9.09
C LEU A 527 19.23 35.21 10.52
N VAL A 528 18.06 34.65 10.71
CA VAL A 528 17.52 34.23 12.03
C VAL A 528 18.26 33.01 12.56
N ASN A 529 18.57 32.02 11.71
CA ASN A 529 19.33 30.83 12.09
C ASN A 529 20.83 31.05 12.23
N ILE A 530 21.33 32.28 11.91
CA ILE A 530 22.76 32.66 11.99
C ILE A 530 23.61 31.76 11.07
N GLU A 531 23.16 31.52 9.86
CA GLU A 531 23.92 30.78 8.85
C GLU A 531 24.96 31.68 8.18
N PRO A 532 26.18 31.17 7.92
CA PRO A 532 27.26 32.00 7.33
C PRO A 532 26.93 32.45 5.89
N ASP A 533 26.15 31.66 5.15
CA ASP A 533 25.85 31.89 3.74
C ASP A 533 24.37 32.29 3.51
N TRP A 534 23.85 33.21 4.34
CA TRP A 534 22.46 33.67 4.28
C TRP A 534 22.12 34.53 3.05
N LYS A 535 23.15 35.05 2.32
CA LYS A 535 22.93 35.88 1.15
C LYS A 535 22.87 35.02 -0.11
N PRO A 536 21.88 35.25 -0.99
CA PRO A 536 21.83 34.59 -2.29
C PRO A 536 23.02 34.99 -3.16
N GLU A 537 23.59 34.08 -3.94
CA GLU A 537 24.72 34.34 -4.86
C GLU A 537 24.39 35.44 -5.89
N SER A 538 23.15 35.45 -6.39
CA SER A 538 22.62 36.43 -7.35
C SER A 538 21.21 36.85 -6.96
N TRP A 539 21.02 38.11 -6.60
CA TRP A 539 19.72 38.69 -6.30
C TRP A 539 18.73 38.67 -7.49
N LYS A 540 19.25 38.71 -8.72
CA LYS A 540 18.40 38.70 -9.92
C LYS A 540 17.77 37.31 -10.11
N ASP A 541 18.58 36.28 -10.01
CA ASP A 541 18.13 34.90 -10.19
C ASP A 541 17.19 34.52 -9.04
N TYR A 542 17.51 34.90 -7.80
CA TYR A 542 16.65 34.74 -6.63
C TYR A 542 15.26 35.36 -6.82
N ILE A 543 15.17 36.61 -7.30
CA ILE A 543 13.86 37.25 -7.51
C ILE A 543 13.05 36.54 -8.58
N VAL A 544 13.68 36.12 -9.69
CA VAL A 544 12.97 35.41 -10.77
C VAL A 544 12.46 34.05 -10.26
N GLU A 545 13.27 33.29 -9.57
CA GLU A 545 12.92 32.00 -8.99
C GLU A 545 11.75 32.13 -8.01
N ASN A 546 11.85 33.07 -7.05
CA ASN A 546 10.80 33.27 -6.04
C ASN A 546 9.49 33.83 -6.59
N ILE A 547 9.48 34.49 -7.75
CA ILE A 547 8.22 34.85 -8.43
C ILE A 547 7.48 33.59 -8.86
N PHE A 548 8.17 32.61 -9.48
CA PHE A 548 7.57 31.36 -9.90
C PHE A 548 7.14 30.51 -8.69
N GLU A 549 7.97 30.42 -7.67
CA GLU A 549 7.66 29.72 -6.41
C GLU A 549 6.43 30.35 -5.72
N SER A 550 6.33 31.67 -5.69
CA SER A 550 5.17 32.36 -5.11
C SER A 550 3.87 32.04 -5.84
N ILE A 551 3.90 31.93 -7.18
CA ILE A 551 2.75 31.51 -7.99
C ILE A 551 2.37 30.05 -7.66
N GLU A 552 3.37 29.16 -7.57
CA GLU A 552 3.16 27.76 -7.20
C GLU A 552 2.53 27.63 -5.81
N VAL A 553 3.02 28.39 -4.84
CA VAL A 553 2.45 28.43 -3.47
C VAL A 553 1.00 28.87 -3.47
N LEU A 554 0.65 29.92 -4.20
CA LEU A 554 -0.74 30.40 -4.32
C LEU A 554 -1.65 29.33 -4.94
N LEU A 555 -1.20 28.71 -6.04
CA LEU A 555 -1.92 27.62 -6.68
C LEU A 555 -2.08 26.42 -5.73
N SER A 556 -1.03 26.08 -4.98
CA SER A 556 -1.05 24.99 -4.00
C SER A 556 -2.07 25.24 -2.90
N TYR A 557 -2.20 26.46 -2.37
CA TYR A 557 -3.22 26.78 -1.37
C TYR A 557 -4.64 26.61 -1.91
N VAL A 558 -4.90 27.10 -3.13
CA VAL A 558 -6.20 26.96 -3.78
C VAL A 558 -6.50 25.49 -4.04
N THR A 559 -5.58 24.77 -4.68
CA THR A 559 -5.76 23.34 -5.04
C THR A 559 -6.00 22.48 -3.83
N ASN A 560 -5.22 22.67 -2.75
CA ASN A 560 -5.38 21.88 -1.53
C ASN A 560 -6.71 22.19 -0.82
N THR A 561 -7.18 23.44 -0.84
CA THR A 561 -8.49 23.80 -0.28
C THR A 561 -9.62 23.19 -1.09
N MET A 562 -9.52 23.25 -2.44
CA MET A 562 -10.51 22.66 -3.33
C MET A 562 -10.53 21.12 -3.26
N SER A 563 -9.43 20.46 -2.92
CA SER A 563 -9.39 19.00 -2.75
C SER A 563 -10.35 18.49 -1.66
N PHE A 564 -10.65 19.30 -0.65
CA PHE A 564 -11.62 18.95 0.40
C PHE A 564 -13.08 18.99 -0.06
N LEU A 565 -13.39 19.58 -1.22
CA LEU A 565 -14.72 19.44 -1.86
C LEU A 565 -15.11 17.97 -2.04
N ARG A 566 -14.12 17.10 -2.20
CA ARG A 566 -14.33 15.67 -2.34
C ARG A 566 -15.06 15.06 -1.14
N VAL A 567 -14.82 15.55 0.07
CA VAL A 567 -15.50 15.06 1.27
C VAL A 567 -17.01 15.26 1.14
N GLY A 568 -17.44 16.47 0.74
CA GLY A 568 -18.86 16.76 0.49
C GLY A 568 -19.42 16.03 -0.73
N ALA A 569 -18.61 15.91 -1.79
CA ALA A 569 -19.03 15.20 -3.01
C ALA A 569 -19.32 13.71 -2.74
N PHE A 570 -18.53 13.01 -1.91
CA PHE A 570 -18.76 11.61 -1.61
C PHE A 570 -20.04 11.39 -0.78
N VAL A 571 -20.40 12.31 0.10
CA VAL A 571 -21.71 12.29 0.80
C VAL A 571 -22.87 12.31 -0.21
N LEU A 572 -22.77 13.16 -1.24
CA LEU A 572 -23.78 13.24 -2.31
C LEU A 572 -23.77 11.99 -3.20
N VAL A 573 -22.58 11.43 -3.51
CA VAL A 573 -22.43 10.21 -4.31
C VAL A 573 -23.05 9.02 -3.60
N HIS A 574 -22.87 8.89 -2.28
CA HIS A 574 -23.52 7.83 -1.47
C HIS A 574 -25.04 7.87 -1.64
N ALA A 575 -25.66 9.02 -1.39
CA ALA A 575 -27.10 9.19 -1.56
C ALA A 575 -27.56 8.89 -3.00
N GLY A 576 -26.81 9.35 -4.00
CA GLY A 576 -27.09 9.09 -5.42
C GLY A 576 -26.99 7.60 -5.80
N MET A 577 -25.97 6.87 -5.33
CA MET A 577 -25.84 5.43 -5.59
C MET A 577 -26.97 4.62 -4.96
N MET A 578 -27.37 4.97 -3.73
CA MET A 578 -28.50 4.31 -3.07
C MET A 578 -29.82 4.59 -3.78
N MET A 579 -30.02 5.82 -4.27
CA MET A 579 -31.19 6.16 -5.10
C MET A 579 -31.27 5.29 -6.35
N VAL A 580 -30.16 5.06 -7.06
CA VAL A 580 -30.13 4.17 -8.24
C VAL A 580 -30.52 2.75 -7.86
N VAL A 581 -30.03 2.22 -6.73
CA VAL A 581 -30.40 0.88 -6.25
C VAL A 581 -31.91 0.78 -6.00
N PHE A 582 -32.51 1.79 -5.36
CA PHE A 582 -33.95 1.79 -5.10
C PHE A 582 -34.80 1.90 -6.36
N VAL A 583 -34.43 2.77 -7.31
CA VAL A 583 -35.11 2.88 -8.60
C VAL A 583 -35.06 1.57 -9.37
N LEU A 584 -33.91 0.86 -9.39
CA LEU A 584 -33.79 -0.45 -10.00
C LEU A 584 -34.67 -1.50 -9.30
N ALA A 585 -34.75 -1.45 -7.97
CA ALA A 585 -35.58 -2.35 -7.19
C ALA A 585 -37.08 -2.14 -7.45
N GLU A 586 -37.53 -0.90 -7.56
CA GLU A 586 -38.91 -0.54 -7.87
C GLU A 586 -39.32 -0.98 -9.29
N THR A 587 -38.44 -0.80 -10.28
CA THR A 587 -38.73 -1.19 -11.67
C THR A 587 -38.79 -2.71 -11.86
N ALA A 588 -38.08 -3.50 -11.03
CA ALA A 588 -38.05 -4.96 -11.13
C ALA A 588 -39.29 -5.67 -10.52
N GLY A 589 -40.16 -4.94 -9.83
CA GLY A 589 -41.39 -5.45 -9.25
C GLY A 589 -41.24 -6.02 -7.83
N PRO A 590 -42.38 -6.30 -7.13
CA PRO A 590 -42.38 -6.55 -5.68
C PRO A 590 -41.64 -7.82 -5.24
N ILE A 591 -41.50 -8.82 -6.11
CA ILE A 591 -40.79 -10.06 -5.78
C ILE A 591 -39.28 -9.87 -5.82
N ALA A 592 -38.78 -9.08 -6.76
CA ALA A 592 -37.37 -8.82 -6.97
C ALA A 592 -36.83 -7.64 -6.13
N TYR A 593 -37.69 -6.84 -5.51
CA TYR A 593 -37.34 -5.64 -4.76
C TYR A 593 -36.29 -5.91 -3.67
N TRP A 594 -36.61 -6.79 -2.71
CA TRP A 594 -35.73 -7.07 -1.58
C TRP A 594 -34.38 -7.72 -1.97
N PRO A 595 -34.36 -8.72 -2.87
CA PRO A 595 -33.07 -9.24 -3.38
C PRO A 595 -32.20 -8.17 -4.03
N ILE A 596 -32.77 -7.25 -4.83
CA ILE A 596 -32.02 -6.18 -5.49
C ILE A 596 -31.49 -5.17 -4.46
N VAL A 597 -32.30 -4.77 -3.49
CA VAL A 597 -31.88 -3.88 -2.40
C VAL A 597 -30.73 -4.50 -1.60
N VAL A 598 -30.81 -5.76 -1.23
CA VAL A 598 -29.76 -6.43 -0.44
C VAL A 598 -28.46 -6.55 -1.25
N VAL A 599 -28.54 -7.05 -2.48
CA VAL A 599 -27.35 -7.20 -3.35
C VAL A 599 -26.77 -5.82 -3.70
N GLY A 600 -27.62 -4.85 -4.03
CA GLY A 600 -27.21 -3.48 -4.29
C GLY A 600 -26.49 -2.84 -3.11
N ASN A 601 -27.04 -2.94 -1.89
CA ASN A 601 -26.37 -2.48 -0.67
C ASN A 601 -25.00 -3.12 -0.45
N VAL A 602 -24.86 -4.43 -0.68
CA VAL A 602 -23.56 -5.09 -0.53
C VAL A 602 -22.56 -4.59 -1.56
N ILE A 603 -22.96 -4.42 -2.81
CA ILE A 603 -22.09 -3.92 -3.89
C ILE A 603 -21.67 -2.48 -3.57
N VAL A 604 -22.63 -1.60 -3.26
CA VAL A 604 -22.36 -0.19 -2.93
C VAL A 604 -21.44 -0.10 -1.72
N MET A 605 -21.73 -0.82 -0.63
CA MET A 605 -20.92 -0.83 0.59
C MET A 605 -19.46 -1.22 0.32
N VAL A 606 -19.21 -2.28 -0.44
CA VAL A 606 -17.83 -2.76 -0.73
C VAL A 606 -17.10 -1.76 -1.64
N LEU A 607 -17.75 -1.31 -2.70
CA LEU A 607 -17.15 -0.40 -3.66
C LEU A 607 -16.86 0.96 -3.02
N GLU A 608 -17.82 1.50 -2.29
CA GLU A 608 -17.70 2.78 -1.63
C GLU A 608 -16.69 2.76 -0.49
N ALA A 609 -16.68 1.72 0.35
CA ALA A 609 -15.69 1.57 1.41
C ALA A 609 -14.26 1.60 0.86
N LEU A 610 -14.02 0.93 -0.29
CA LEU A 610 -12.72 0.96 -0.97
C LEU A 610 -12.38 2.34 -1.52
N LEU A 611 -13.32 2.97 -2.24
CA LEU A 611 -13.11 4.30 -2.84
C LEU A 611 -12.89 5.37 -1.77
N VAL A 612 -13.70 5.40 -0.72
CA VAL A 612 -13.57 6.34 0.40
C VAL A 612 -12.23 6.14 1.10
N ALA A 613 -11.83 4.89 1.39
CA ALA A 613 -10.55 4.61 2.02
C ALA A 613 -9.36 5.17 1.21
N ILE A 614 -9.37 5.01 -0.11
CA ILE A 614 -8.33 5.55 -1.00
C ILE A 614 -8.36 7.08 -1.02
N GLN A 615 -9.56 7.69 -1.09
CA GLN A 615 -9.69 9.13 -1.18
C GLN A 615 -9.29 9.85 0.12
N VAL A 616 -9.62 9.26 1.28
CA VAL A 616 -9.17 9.79 2.57
C VAL A 616 -7.64 9.69 2.70
N LEU A 617 -7.05 8.55 2.31
CA LEU A 617 -5.61 8.37 2.33
C LEU A 617 -4.89 9.38 1.42
N ARG A 618 -5.49 9.68 0.26
CA ARG A 618 -4.99 10.71 -0.65
C ARG A 618 -5.00 12.10 0.00
N LEU A 619 -6.10 12.48 0.69
CA LEU A 619 -6.17 13.74 1.42
C LEU A 619 -5.09 13.85 2.50
N GLU A 620 -4.84 12.74 3.24
CA GLU A 620 -3.80 12.70 4.26
C GLU A 620 -2.39 12.92 3.66
N TYR A 621 -2.06 12.24 2.57
CA TYR A 621 -0.71 12.26 2.02
C TYR A 621 -0.39 13.52 1.22
N TYR A 622 -1.31 13.98 0.39
CA TYR A 622 -1.01 15.07 -0.53
C TYR A 622 -1.33 16.45 0.05
N GLU A 623 -2.43 16.57 0.80
CA GLU A 623 -2.88 17.87 1.32
C GLU A 623 -2.33 18.14 2.72
N LEU A 624 -2.27 17.13 3.62
CA LEU A 624 -1.88 17.33 5.01
C LEU A 624 -0.38 17.06 5.24
N PHE A 625 0.15 15.87 4.87
CA PHE A 625 1.56 15.54 5.12
C PHE A 625 2.52 16.47 4.42
N SER A 626 2.23 16.87 3.17
CA SER A 626 3.05 17.82 2.43
C SER A 626 3.32 19.14 3.19
N ARG A 627 2.53 19.45 4.22
CA ARG A 627 2.67 20.70 5.00
C ARG A 627 3.61 20.58 6.19
N PHE A 628 3.73 19.43 6.84
CA PHE A 628 4.48 19.32 8.09
C PHE A 628 5.36 18.09 8.22
N TYR A 629 5.32 17.16 7.28
CA TYR A 629 5.95 15.85 7.39
C TYR A 629 6.89 15.56 6.23
N SER A 630 8.15 15.19 6.52
CA SER A 630 9.13 14.87 5.48
C SER A 630 9.20 13.37 5.14
N GLY A 631 9.03 12.50 6.13
CA GLY A 631 9.10 11.05 5.94
C GLY A 631 10.50 10.50 5.62
N GLU A 632 11.56 11.29 5.83
CA GLU A 632 12.96 10.94 5.49
C GLU A 632 13.73 10.33 6.66
N GLY A 633 13.05 9.85 7.69
CA GLY A 633 13.68 9.24 8.84
C GLY A 633 14.17 7.82 8.56
N ARG A 634 15.07 7.33 9.40
CA ARG A 634 15.60 5.96 9.33
C ARG A 634 14.79 5.03 10.22
N PRO A 635 14.27 3.88 9.72
CA PRO A 635 13.55 2.92 10.54
C PRO A 635 14.49 2.23 11.54
N TYR A 636 13.97 1.96 12.74
CA TYR A 636 14.68 1.17 13.73
C TYR A 636 14.51 -0.33 13.43
N GLU A 637 15.57 -0.94 12.93
CA GLU A 637 15.64 -2.36 12.60
C GLU A 637 16.65 -3.06 13.51
N PRO A 638 16.23 -3.51 14.70
CA PRO A 638 17.14 -4.20 15.59
C PRO A 638 17.51 -5.58 15.06
N VAL A 639 18.75 -5.94 15.28
CA VAL A 639 19.24 -7.29 15.05
C VAL A 639 18.56 -8.21 16.05
N LYS A 640 17.60 -9.02 15.59
CA LYS A 640 16.79 -9.91 16.42
C LYS A 640 16.58 -11.26 15.75
N LEU A 641 16.97 -12.33 16.40
CA LEU A 641 16.55 -13.68 16.06
C LEU A 641 15.04 -13.82 16.33
N LYS A 642 14.26 -14.05 15.28
CA LYS A 642 12.82 -14.35 15.40
C LYS A 642 12.62 -15.81 15.75
N LEU A 643 12.98 -16.21 16.96
CA LEU A 643 12.62 -17.54 17.45
C LEU A 643 11.10 -17.63 17.57
N THR A 644 10.51 -18.57 16.89
CA THR A 644 9.08 -18.88 17.04
C THR A 644 8.95 -19.58 18.39
N GLN A 645 8.49 -18.86 19.41
CA GLN A 645 8.11 -19.51 20.66
C GLN A 645 6.97 -20.49 20.33
N ASN A 646 7.24 -21.78 20.55
CA ASN A 646 6.18 -22.78 20.60
C ASN A 646 5.21 -22.37 21.71
N SER A 647 4.06 -21.80 21.34
CA SER A 647 2.90 -21.61 22.22
C SER A 647 1.98 -22.81 22.10
#